data_9873a745e9a35e11f9c609164c5e1457
#
_entry.id   9873a745e9a35e11f9c609164c5e1457
#
_cell.length_a   1.000
_cell.length_b   1.000
_cell.length_c   1.000
_cell.angle_alpha   90.00
_cell.angle_beta   90.00
_cell.angle_gamma   90.00
#
_symmetry.space_group_name_H-M   'P 1'
#
loop_
_entity.id
_entity.type
_entity.pdbx_description
1 polymer ?
#
loop_
_entity_poly.entity_id
_entity_poly.type
_entity_poly.pdbx_seq_one_letter_code
_entity_poly.pdbx_strand_id
1 'polypeptide(L)'
;MKYFFLSLIGLWIATASLAAAGVQRINIQHADKGKTFDGIGIVNGGGATAVLLKDYPEPWRSQIMDMVYRPMFGASVSTLLVEIPGDGNSTQGSMPAHSHYRGDFNAQRGYMWWVMREAQQRNPGLTLDATGWSAPGWVGSIWSKDMVDYYVSWMKGLREVHGLELDALGCHNEKGYDYRFAKMLRKAMNEDGFDKVRLHGFDNWGENKMDFLAEMQRDPELEKSIDIVSAHTFSEIQLTPEQRAMAESMNKPIWNSEDHVYRKGFDCLITIVKCFNENYIISGATKVVNWYDIGGVYPLEPYGYDPPMVIASEPWSGHYEVRENLWGYAHYGQFTNVGWHYIDEGCCTLDGGGSIVTMKDPKTGDYSIIVETKDAKAPQTIRVTLPKGLSTKALCQWRSREGDLFARLDDVRAKQRTITLTVEPNAVYSLSTTTGQQKGSFADIPASEAFPLPYSENFDQYTQPQQWGYLPHYMADIIGAFELVERPDRQGQCLRQVVGQHTISWAPEWHYYTILGDRNWRDYEVSADVWLNPGDEAAVMGRVCNVGTGYGVWAEGYYLKLDDKGRVELVITRGKLDKKELIGDAEQQALIRARNDSERGGELLLDSSLLQGISACQWHRLTLRFQGDDIAGYVDGKQVVRKTDSKYGRGMAGLLAPMMKDRICTPYFDNVEIRPVGDTKPRGRQQLPQIKPLYNK
;
A
#
# COMPACT_ATOMS: atom_id res chain seq x y z
N MET A 1 -10.67 73.11 -42.57
CA MET A 1 -9.37 73.15 -41.87
C MET A 1 -9.16 71.79 -41.21
N LYS A 2 -8.23 71.01 -41.79
CA LYS A 2 -7.88 69.64 -41.36
C LYS A 2 -6.75 69.73 -40.35
N TYR A 3 -6.89 69.10 -39.20
CA TYR A 3 -5.73 68.83 -38.31
C TYR A 3 -5.49 67.32 -38.29
N PHE A 4 -4.30 66.94 -38.76
CA PHE A 4 -3.70 65.61 -38.64
C PHE A 4 -3.06 65.48 -37.23
N PHE A 5 -3.43 64.45 -36.47
CA PHE A 5 -2.67 64.01 -35.30
C PHE A 5 -1.87 62.75 -35.66
N LEU A 6 -0.55 62.87 -35.69
CA LEU A 6 0.36 61.73 -35.72
C LEU A 6 0.48 61.15 -34.30
N SER A 7 0.07 59.90 -34.13
CA SER A 7 0.32 59.11 -32.92
C SER A 7 1.64 58.34 -33.08
N LEU A 8 2.67 58.69 -32.36
CA LEU A 8 3.88 57.89 -32.20
C LEU A 8 3.55 56.72 -31.22
N ILE A 9 3.51 55.50 -31.72
CA ILE A 9 3.50 54.28 -30.92
C ILE A 9 4.96 53.96 -30.58
N GLY A 10 5.36 54.24 -29.34
CA GLY A 10 6.63 53.80 -28.78
C GLY A 10 6.58 52.31 -28.48
N LEU A 11 7.30 51.50 -29.26
CA LEU A 11 7.51 50.11 -29.03
C LEU A 11 8.46 49.92 -27.80
N TRP A 12 7.94 49.66 -26.64
CA TRP A 12 8.74 49.21 -25.49
C TRP A 12 9.09 47.72 -25.68
N ILE A 13 10.31 47.46 -26.15
CA ILE A 13 10.90 46.12 -26.09
C ILE A 13 11.32 45.92 -24.64
N ALA A 14 10.50 45.22 -23.87
CA ALA A 14 10.92 44.71 -22.58
C ALA A 14 11.95 43.59 -22.80
N THR A 15 13.22 43.92 -22.78
CA THR A 15 14.28 42.94 -22.62
C THR A 15 14.17 42.36 -21.22
N ALA A 16 13.48 41.22 -21.09
CA ALA A 16 13.62 40.40 -19.92
C ALA A 16 15.10 39.95 -19.87
N SER A 17 15.91 40.61 -19.07
CA SER A 17 17.21 40.05 -18.71
C SER A 17 16.97 38.78 -17.93
N LEU A 18 17.15 37.62 -18.60
CA LEU A 18 17.39 36.39 -17.86
C LEU A 18 18.62 36.62 -17.00
N ALA A 19 18.40 36.87 -15.73
CA ALA A 19 19.48 36.82 -14.75
C ALA A 19 20.09 35.43 -14.88
N ALA A 20 21.30 35.30 -15.39
CA ALA A 20 22.04 34.06 -15.39
C ALA A 20 22.09 33.59 -13.93
N ALA A 21 21.44 32.45 -13.64
CA ALA A 21 21.49 31.87 -12.31
C ALA A 21 22.97 31.75 -11.91
N GLY A 22 23.32 32.25 -10.74
CA GLY A 22 24.69 32.25 -10.25
C GLY A 22 25.28 30.81 -10.23
N VAL A 23 26.61 30.73 -10.30
CA VAL A 23 27.29 29.45 -10.10
C VAL A 23 27.29 29.09 -8.63
N GLN A 24 26.51 28.12 -8.22
CA GLN A 24 26.57 27.59 -6.86
C GLN A 24 27.84 26.74 -6.67
N ARG A 25 28.58 26.98 -5.61
CA ARG A 25 29.82 26.28 -5.29
C ARG A 25 29.66 25.48 -4.01
N ILE A 26 29.87 24.16 -4.11
CA ILE A 26 29.81 23.21 -3.02
C ILE A 26 31.24 22.68 -2.83
N ASN A 27 31.84 22.98 -1.68
CA ASN A 27 33.21 22.57 -1.36
C ASN A 27 33.15 21.48 -0.28
N ILE A 28 33.34 20.25 -0.68
CA ILE A 28 33.41 19.10 0.22
C ILE A 28 34.87 18.99 0.72
N GLN A 29 35.09 19.22 2.00
CA GLN A 29 36.40 19.07 2.65
C GLN A 29 36.52 17.74 3.38
N HIS A 30 35.41 17.25 3.99
CA HIS A 30 35.36 16.07 4.81
C HIS A 30 34.33 15.07 4.24
N ALA A 31 34.83 14.04 3.56
CA ALA A 31 33.95 13.00 3.04
C ALA A 31 33.44 12.02 4.12
N ASP A 32 33.93 12.12 5.35
CA ASP A 32 33.64 11.17 6.43
C ASP A 32 32.58 11.67 7.41
N LYS A 33 32.11 12.92 7.20
CA LYS A 33 31.03 13.50 7.98
C LYS A 33 29.70 13.26 7.29
N GLY A 34 28.79 12.66 8.01
CA GLY A 34 27.46 12.34 7.56
C GLY A 34 26.97 11.02 8.15
N LYS A 35 25.66 10.82 8.12
CA LYS A 35 25.03 9.63 8.69
C LYS A 35 25.07 8.47 7.71
N THR A 36 24.91 7.25 8.24
CA THR A 36 24.75 6.06 7.41
C THR A 36 23.37 6.09 6.74
N PHE A 37 23.33 5.77 5.47
CA PHE A 37 22.11 5.62 4.69
C PHE A 37 21.48 4.26 4.99
N ASP A 38 20.26 4.26 5.53
CA ASP A 38 19.50 3.06 5.88
C ASP A 38 18.57 2.59 4.74
N GLY A 39 18.43 3.37 3.68
CA GLY A 39 17.70 2.96 2.48
C GLY A 39 16.58 3.89 2.05
N ILE A 40 16.08 3.61 0.84
CA ILE A 40 14.79 4.11 0.35
C ILE A 40 13.89 2.91 0.10
N GLY A 41 12.61 3.06 0.37
CA GLY A 41 11.70 1.94 0.28
C GLY A 41 10.25 2.30 0.09
N ILE A 42 9.50 1.26 0.21
CA ILE A 42 8.07 1.23 -0.06
C ILE A 42 7.36 0.36 0.96
N VAL A 43 6.09 0.66 1.16
CA VAL A 43 5.17 -0.16 1.95
C VAL A 43 4.42 -1.13 1.05
N ASN A 44 4.39 -2.41 1.44
CA ASN A 44 3.37 -3.36 1.00
C ASN A 44 2.48 -3.66 2.20
N GLY A 45 1.39 -2.93 2.32
CA GLY A 45 0.55 -2.92 3.52
C GLY A 45 -0.28 -1.64 3.58
N GLY A 46 -0.85 -1.36 4.73
CA GLY A 46 -1.97 -0.44 4.86
C GLY A 46 -3.20 -1.04 4.16
N GLY A 47 -3.38 -2.35 4.35
CA GLY A 47 -4.35 -3.21 3.69
C GLY A 47 -3.76 -4.11 2.62
N ALA A 48 -4.62 -4.72 1.86
CA ALA A 48 -4.31 -5.72 0.84
C ALA A 48 -3.84 -5.09 -0.49
N THR A 49 -2.91 -4.14 -0.45
CA THR A 49 -2.47 -3.31 -1.58
C THR A 49 -1.99 -4.10 -2.80
N ALA A 50 -1.53 -5.33 -2.62
CA ALA A 50 -1.05 -6.21 -3.69
C ALA A 50 -1.83 -7.53 -3.78
N VAL A 51 -3.09 -7.60 -3.31
CA VAL A 51 -3.85 -8.84 -3.27
C VAL A 51 -4.05 -9.49 -4.64
N LEU A 52 -4.23 -8.71 -5.70
CA LEU A 52 -4.39 -9.22 -7.05
C LEU A 52 -3.06 -9.64 -7.69
N LEU A 53 -1.92 -9.18 -7.16
CA LEU A 53 -0.60 -9.60 -7.67
C LEU A 53 -0.39 -11.12 -7.53
N LYS A 54 -0.93 -11.74 -6.46
CA LYS A 54 -0.84 -13.19 -6.25
C LYS A 54 -1.44 -13.99 -7.42
N ASP A 55 -2.39 -13.40 -8.14
CA ASP A 55 -3.17 -14.04 -9.20
C ASP A 55 -2.62 -13.75 -10.61
N TYR A 56 -1.52 -13.02 -10.72
CA TYR A 56 -0.86 -12.83 -12.00
C TYR A 56 -0.20 -14.13 -12.50
N PRO A 57 -0.42 -14.50 -13.76
CA PRO A 57 0.31 -15.60 -14.39
C PRO A 57 1.75 -15.19 -14.70
N GLU A 58 2.64 -16.20 -14.81
CA GLU A 58 3.99 -15.97 -15.31
C GLU A 58 3.98 -15.77 -16.84
N PRO A 59 4.88 -14.92 -17.41
CA PRO A 59 6.00 -14.27 -16.71
C PRO A 59 5.67 -12.92 -16.05
N TRP A 60 4.46 -12.41 -16.19
CA TRP A 60 4.12 -11.03 -15.84
C TRP A 60 4.20 -10.79 -14.33
N ARG A 61 3.86 -11.77 -13.50
CA ARG A 61 4.06 -11.68 -12.05
C ARG A 61 5.54 -11.43 -11.69
N SER A 62 6.44 -12.18 -12.30
CA SER A 62 7.89 -11.99 -12.13
C SER A 62 8.37 -10.66 -12.69
N GLN A 63 7.84 -10.21 -13.83
CA GLN A 63 8.19 -8.92 -14.43
C GLN A 63 7.80 -7.74 -13.52
N ILE A 64 6.60 -7.77 -12.93
CA ILE A 64 6.14 -6.76 -11.97
C ILE A 64 7.11 -6.68 -10.79
N MET A 65 7.44 -7.81 -10.18
CA MET A 65 8.39 -7.87 -9.06
C MET A 65 9.80 -7.41 -9.46
N ASP A 66 10.25 -7.73 -10.67
CA ASP A 66 11.55 -7.30 -11.18
C ASP A 66 11.62 -5.78 -11.37
N MET A 67 10.53 -5.13 -11.85
CA MET A 67 10.48 -3.68 -11.99
C MET A 67 10.68 -2.96 -10.65
N VAL A 68 10.22 -3.54 -9.55
CA VAL A 68 10.29 -2.93 -8.23
C VAL A 68 11.59 -3.29 -7.49
N TYR A 69 11.95 -4.58 -7.44
CA TYR A 69 12.96 -5.07 -6.50
C TYR A 69 14.30 -5.44 -7.12
N ARG A 70 14.35 -5.79 -8.43
CA ARG A 70 15.59 -6.23 -9.06
C ARG A 70 16.64 -5.12 -9.10
N PRO A 71 17.85 -5.33 -8.54
CA PRO A 71 18.92 -4.34 -8.58
C PRO A 71 19.31 -3.90 -9.98
N MET A 72 19.61 -2.63 -10.16
CA MET A 72 20.08 -2.03 -11.41
C MET A 72 19.14 -2.23 -12.61
N PHE A 73 17.81 -2.35 -12.39
CA PHE A 73 16.88 -2.63 -13.49
C PHE A 73 15.68 -1.65 -13.53
N GLY A 74 14.90 -1.57 -12.48
CA GLY A 74 13.76 -0.67 -12.33
C GLY A 74 13.96 0.28 -11.15
N ALA A 75 12.99 0.32 -10.22
CA ALA A 75 13.08 1.13 -9.01
C ALA A 75 14.29 0.76 -8.13
N SER A 76 14.61 -0.54 -8.07
CA SER A 76 15.74 -1.03 -7.28
C SER A 76 15.68 -0.59 -5.83
N VAL A 77 14.50 -0.66 -5.20
CA VAL A 77 14.32 -0.26 -3.81
C VAL A 77 15.18 -1.10 -2.88
N SER A 78 15.65 -0.50 -1.81
CA SER A 78 16.58 -1.11 -0.86
C SER A 78 15.94 -1.54 0.46
N THR A 79 14.65 -1.22 0.66
CA THR A 79 13.89 -1.64 1.84
C THR A 79 12.43 -1.91 1.48
N LEU A 80 11.84 -2.90 2.14
CA LEU A 80 10.43 -3.25 2.05
C LEU A 80 9.84 -3.26 3.46
N LEU A 81 8.88 -2.38 3.73
CA LEU A 81 8.06 -2.40 4.94
C LEU A 81 6.77 -3.14 4.62
N VAL A 82 6.42 -4.15 5.43
CA VAL A 82 5.21 -4.92 5.26
C VAL A 82 4.26 -4.75 6.45
N GLU A 83 2.96 -4.90 6.20
CA GLU A 83 1.99 -5.02 7.27
C GLU A 83 2.07 -6.41 7.89
N ILE A 84 2.04 -6.48 9.24
CA ILE A 84 1.69 -7.69 9.97
C ILE A 84 0.17 -7.81 9.93
N PRO A 85 -0.41 -8.74 9.15
CA PRO A 85 -1.85 -8.82 8.92
C PRO A 85 -2.65 -9.02 10.21
N GLY A 86 -3.86 -8.46 10.32
CA GLY A 86 -4.67 -8.52 11.54
C GLY A 86 -6.17 -8.75 11.31
N ASP A 87 -6.60 -9.26 10.13
CA ASP A 87 -8.00 -9.51 9.74
C ASP A 87 -8.87 -8.24 9.61
N GLY A 88 -8.45 -7.14 10.18
CA GLY A 88 -9.16 -5.86 10.12
C GLY A 88 -8.81 -5.07 8.87
N ASN A 89 -9.69 -4.15 8.47
CA ASN A 89 -9.37 -3.20 7.41
C ASN A 89 -8.24 -2.26 7.85
N SER A 90 -7.26 -2.12 6.99
CA SER A 90 -6.05 -1.32 7.23
C SER A 90 -5.88 -0.21 6.18
N THR A 91 -6.96 0.30 5.62
CA THR A 91 -7.10 1.34 4.60
C THR A 91 -7.54 0.78 3.23
N GLN A 92 -6.77 -0.10 2.61
CA GLN A 92 -7.02 -0.69 1.29
C GLN A 92 -7.37 -2.18 1.41
N GLY A 93 -8.42 -2.49 2.19
CA GLY A 93 -8.84 -3.86 2.45
C GLY A 93 -8.14 -4.49 3.65
N SER A 94 -8.30 -5.80 3.81
CA SER A 94 -7.75 -6.58 4.91
C SER A 94 -6.91 -7.75 4.40
N MET A 95 -6.00 -8.22 5.26
CA MET A 95 -5.23 -9.44 5.02
C MET A 95 -5.43 -10.42 6.16
N PRO A 96 -5.47 -11.74 5.89
CA PRO A 96 -5.71 -12.74 6.91
C PRO A 96 -4.57 -12.80 7.93
N ALA A 97 -4.94 -12.76 9.20
CA ALA A 97 -4.02 -12.94 10.32
C ALA A 97 -3.42 -14.35 10.34
N HIS A 98 -2.16 -14.46 10.74
CA HIS A 98 -1.57 -15.77 11.00
C HIS A 98 -2.22 -16.49 12.21
N SER A 99 -3.03 -15.77 12.98
CA SER A 99 -3.75 -16.27 14.16
C SER A 99 -5.08 -15.50 14.31
N HIS A 100 -6.18 -16.07 13.81
CA HIS A 100 -7.52 -15.45 13.89
C HIS A 100 -8.08 -15.44 15.32
N TYR A 101 -7.68 -16.43 16.12
CA TYR A 101 -8.10 -16.58 17.52
C TYR A 101 -6.94 -17.11 18.35
N ARG A 102 -7.05 -17.00 19.65
CA ARG A 102 -5.99 -17.44 20.59
C ARG A 102 -5.69 -18.94 20.41
N GLY A 103 -4.44 -19.25 20.14
CA GLY A 103 -3.94 -20.61 19.93
C GLY A 103 -4.06 -21.11 18.49
N ASP A 104 -4.64 -20.34 17.59
CA ASP A 104 -4.57 -20.58 16.16
C ASP A 104 -3.26 -19.97 15.60
N PHE A 105 -2.44 -20.79 14.97
CA PHE A 105 -1.21 -20.32 14.33
C PHE A 105 -1.00 -20.99 12.99
N ASN A 106 -0.86 -20.16 11.95
CA ASN A 106 -0.56 -20.65 10.62
C ASN A 106 0.25 -19.61 9.81
N ALA A 107 1.55 -19.84 9.70
CA ALA A 107 2.47 -18.99 8.96
C ALA A 107 2.41 -19.17 7.42
N GLN A 108 1.40 -19.85 6.89
CA GLN A 108 1.13 -19.96 5.44
C GLN A 108 -0.13 -19.19 5.02
N ARG A 109 -0.80 -18.47 5.93
CA ARG A 109 -1.95 -17.62 5.59
C ARG A 109 -1.53 -16.35 4.88
N GLY A 110 -2.30 -15.96 3.88
CA GLY A 110 -2.08 -14.76 3.12
C GLY A 110 -0.94 -14.84 2.12
N TYR A 111 -0.60 -13.72 1.53
CA TYR A 111 0.43 -13.62 0.49
C TYR A 111 1.68 -12.82 0.95
N MET A 112 1.65 -12.19 2.12
CA MET A 112 2.73 -11.30 2.56
C MET A 112 4.07 -12.00 2.73
N TRP A 113 4.08 -13.22 3.26
CA TRP A 113 5.28 -14.06 3.34
C TRP A 113 5.92 -14.32 1.97
N TRP A 114 5.06 -14.54 0.97
CA TRP A 114 5.48 -14.72 -0.41
C TRP A 114 6.09 -13.45 -0.98
N VAL A 115 5.48 -12.28 -0.79
CA VAL A 115 6.00 -10.99 -1.26
C VAL A 115 7.41 -10.75 -0.72
N MET A 116 7.63 -10.91 0.59
CA MET A 116 8.94 -10.74 1.23
C MET A 116 9.99 -11.67 0.63
N ARG A 117 9.64 -12.95 0.46
CA ARG A 117 10.55 -13.94 -0.13
C ARG A 117 10.92 -13.59 -1.57
N GLU A 118 9.94 -13.27 -2.40
CA GLU A 118 10.16 -12.92 -3.81
C GLU A 118 10.97 -11.64 -3.96
N ALA A 119 10.74 -10.65 -3.10
CA ALA A 119 11.52 -9.41 -3.07
C ALA A 119 12.97 -9.67 -2.70
N GLN A 120 13.23 -10.42 -1.62
CA GLN A 120 14.58 -10.70 -1.15
C GLN A 120 15.36 -11.67 -2.07
N GLN A 121 14.68 -12.60 -2.76
CA GLN A 121 15.30 -13.43 -3.79
C GLN A 121 15.84 -12.60 -4.97
N ARG A 122 15.14 -11.53 -5.34
CA ARG A 122 15.58 -10.60 -6.40
C ARG A 122 16.67 -9.66 -5.94
N ASN A 123 16.58 -9.22 -4.70
CA ASN A 123 17.54 -8.32 -4.08
C ASN A 123 17.99 -8.86 -2.72
N PRO A 124 19.04 -9.70 -2.66
CA PRO A 124 19.54 -10.24 -1.39
C PRO A 124 20.02 -9.17 -0.38
N GLY A 125 20.25 -7.94 -0.83
CA GLY A 125 20.59 -6.80 0.03
C GLY A 125 19.39 -5.99 0.51
N LEU A 126 18.16 -6.42 0.17
CA LEU A 126 16.93 -5.76 0.60
C LEU A 126 16.74 -5.93 2.11
N THR A 127 16.52 -4.83 2.82
CA THR A 127 16.13 -4.87 4.23
C THR A 127 14.63 -5.07 4.36
N LEU A 128 14.24 -5.92 5.32
CA LEU A 128 12.84 -6.21 5.64
C LEU A 128 12.44 -5.50 6.93
N ASP A 129 11.33 -4.80 6.86
CA ASP A 129 10.72 -4.07 7.97
C ASP A 129 9.24 -4.46 8.09
N ALA A 130 8.66 -4.39 9.28
CA ALA A 130 7.26 -4.72 9.49
C ALA A 130 6.63 -3.85 10.57
N THR A 131 5.32 -3.61 10.46
CA THR A 131 4.50 -3.02 11.54
C THR A 131 3.05 -3.47 11.41
N GLY A 132 2.22 -3.28 12.44
CA GLY A 132 0.80 -3.60 12.40
C GLY A 132 -0.06 -2.37 12.22
N TRP A 133 -1.13 -2.48 11.42
CA TRP A 133 -2.20 -1.47 11.29
C TRP A 133 -3.48 -1.91 11.97
N SER A 134 -3.80 -3.19 11.87
CA SER A 134 -4.96 -3.86 12.47
C SER A 134 -4.51 -5.01 13.36
N ALA A 135 -5.44 -5.59 14.11
CA ALA A 135 -5.17 -6.76 14.91
C ALA A 135 -6.41 -7.65 15.06
N PRO A 136 -6.24 -8.98 15.23
CA PRO A 136 -7.36 -9.86 15.52
C PRO A 136 -7.98 -9.55 16.90
N GLY A 137 -9.28 -9.72 17.02
CA GLY A 137 -10.02 -9.31 18.22
C GLY A 137 -9.55 -9.94 19.55
N TRP A 138 -8.99 -11.13 19.48
CA TRP A 138 -8.53 -11.84 20.67
C TRP A 138 -7.36 -11.18 21.41
N VAL A 139 -6.62 -10.29 20.78
CA VAL A 139 -5.54 -9.54 21.44
C VAL A 139 -6.08 -8.47 22.40
N GLY A 140 -7.36 -8.10 22.28
CA GLY A 140 -8.08 -7.17 23.15
C GLY A 140 -7.66 -5.70 23.02
N SER A 141 -6.39 -5.42 22.78
CA SER A 141 -5.84 -4.08 22.54
C SER A 141 -4.54 -4.18 21.78
N ILE A 142 -4.31 -3.23 20.88
CA ILE A 142 -3.03 -3.08 20.14
C ILE A 142 -1.82 -2.83 21.06
N TRP A 143 -2.05 -2.43 22.32
CA TRP A 143 -1.02 -2.17 23.32
C TRP A 143 -0.96 -3.26 24.40
N SER A 144 -1.57 -4.40 24.17
CA SER A 144 -1.63 -5.50 25.14
C SER A 144 -0.39 -6.40 25.08
N LYS A 145 -0.23 -7.24 26.14
CA LYS A 145 0.75 -8.33 26.09
C LYS A 145 0.43 -9.34 24.98
N ASP A 146 -0.86 -9.60 24.72
CA ASP A 146 -1.28 -10.51 23.67
C ASP A 146 -0.86 -10.00 22.29
N MET A 147 -0.84 -8.67 22.08
CA MET A 147 -0.30 -8.08 20.85
C MET A 147 1.23 -8.25 20.74
N VAL A 148 1.95 -8.17 21.86
CA VAL A 148 3.39 -8.51 21.89
C VAL A 148 3.59 -9.97 21.45
N ASP A 149 2.84 -10.89 22.06
CA ASP A 149 2.93 -12.33 21.72
C ASP A 149 2.54 -12.59 20.25
N TYR A 150 1.57 -11.82 19.72
CA TYR A 150 1.18 -11.84 18.32
C TYR A 150 2.32 -11.45 17.38
N TYR A 151 3.02 -10.34 17.64
CA TYR A 151 4.17 -9.92 16.84
C TYR A 151 5.33 -10.93 16.91
N VAL A 152 5.64 -11.42 18.10
CA VAL A 152 6.71 -12.41 18.29
C VAL A 152 6.37 -13.73 17.57
N SER A 153 5.11 -14.19 17.64
CA SER A 153 4.70 -15.40 16.91
C SER A 153 4.79 -15.22 15.39
N TRP A 154 4.46 -14.03 14.87
CA TRP A 154 4.60 -13.71 13.45
C TRP A 154 6.09 -13.75 13.03
N MET A 155 6.99 -13.13 13.80
CA MET A 155 8.43 -13.19 13.53
C MET A 155 8.99 -14.61 13.58
N LYS A 156 8.50 -15.45 14.51
CA LYS A 156 8.84 -16.89 14.56
C LYS A 156 8.39 -17.60 13.28
N GLY A 157 7.17 -17.36 12.83
CA GLY A 157 6.67 -17.90 11.56
C GLY A 157 7.52 -17.49 10.36
N LEU A 158 7.92 -16.23 10.30
CA LEU A 158 8.81 -15.72 9.26
C LEU A 158 10.15 -16.46 9.24
N ARG A 159 10.77 -16.63 10.42
CA ARG A 159 12.06 -17.33 10.55
C ARG A 159 11.95 -18.83 10.29
N GLU A 160 11.03 -19.51 10.96
CA GLU A 160 10.98 -20.98 11.00
C GLU A 160 10.35 -21.60 9.74
N VAL A 161 9.35 -20.95 9.15
CA VAL A 161 8.64 -21.46 7.99
C VAL A 161 9.20 -20.90 6.67
N HIS A 162 9.57 -19.62 6.66
CA HIS A 162 10.00 -18.94 5.44
C HIS A 162 11.50 -18.71 5.32
N GLY A 163 12.27 -18.93 6.42
CA GLY A 163 13.72 -18.75 6.44
C GLY A 163 14.17 -17.29 6.26
N LEU A 164 13.31 -16.34 6.63
CA LEU A 164 13.53 -14.92 6.54
C LEU A 164 13.61 -14.29 7.93
N GLU A 165 14.28 -13.16 8.04
CA GLU A 165 14.32 -12.36 9.27
C GLU A 165 14.05 -10.89 8.97
N LEU A 166 13.49 -10.18 9.94
CA LEU A 166 13.36 -8.73 9.87
C LEU A 166 14.67 -8.05 10.23
N ASP A 167 14.92 -6.92 9.61
CA ASP A 167 15.93 -5.94 10.04
C ASP A 167 15.36 -4.96 11.08
N ALA A 168 14.07 -4.66 10.98
CA ALA A 168 13.38 -3.76 11.90
C ALA A 168 11.90 -4.13 12.10
N LEU A 169 11.33 -3.64 13.20
CA LEU A 169 9.93 -3.79 13.57
C LEU A 169 9.40 -2.48 14.15
N GLY A 170 8.25 -2.01 13.66
CA GLY A 170 7.52 -0.87 14.23
C GLY A 170 6.63 -1.26 15.40
N CYS A 171 6.42 -0.34 16.34
CA CYS A 171 5.54 -0.58 17.49
C CYS A 171 4.08 -0.73 17.06
N HIS A 172 3.56 0.19 16.28
CA HIS A 172 2.22 0.15 15.65
C HIS A 172 2.00 1.40 14.79
N ASN A 173 1.20 1.27 13.73
CA ASN A 173 0.96 2.34 12.79
C ASN A 173 -0.08 3.35 13.31
N GLU A 174 0.29 4.63 13.45
CA GLU A 174 -0.58 5.81 13.60
C GLU A 174 -1.63 5.78 14.73
N LYS A 175 -1.38 5.12 15.84
CA LYS A 175 -2.32 5.00 16.97
C LYS A 175 -1.80 5.61 18.28
N GLY A 176 -0.82 6.51 18.21
CA GLY A 176 -0.25 7.19 19.37
C GLY A 176 0.94 6.45 19.97
N TYR A 177 1.17 6.62 21.26
CA TYR A 177 2.32 6.10 21.97
C TYR A 177 1.89 5.22 23.14
N ASP A 178 2.48 4.03 23.28
CA ASP A 178 2.47 3.28 24.54
C ASP A 178 3.90 2.85 24.89
N TYR A 179 4.49 3.56 25.83
CA TYR A 179 5.87 3.35 26.25
C TYR A 179 6.06 2.02 26.99
N ARG A 180 5.03 1.55 27.69
CA ARG A 180 5.04 0.24 28.34
C ARG A 180 5.03 -0.87 27.30
N PHE A 181 4.23 -0.72 26.24
CA PHE A 181 4.21 -1.67 25.13
C PHE A 181 5.58 -1.78 24.45
N ALA A 182 6.22 -0.66 24.13
CA ALA A 182 7.55 -0.67 23.51
C ALA A 182 8.58 -1.43 24.36
N LYS A 183 8.58 -1.22 25.68
CA LYS A 183 9.46 -1.94 26.62
C LYS A 183 9.13 -3.43 26.68
N MET A 184 7.83 -3.80 26.74
CA MET A 184 7.40 -5.20 26.74
C MET A 184 7.79 -5.90 25.44
N LEU A 185 7.58 -5.24 24.29
CA LEU A 185 7.92 -5.78 22.99
C LEU A 185 9.42 -6.02 22.84
N ARG A 186 10.27 -5.02 23.18
CA ARG A 186 11.72 -5.17 23.18
C ARG A 186 12.18 -6.32 24.07
N LYS A 187 11.61 -6.42 25.29
CA LYS A 187 11.93 -7.51 26.20
C LYS A 187 11.60 -8.87 25.60
N ALA A 188 10.40 -9.04 25.06
CA ALA A 188 9.97 -10.30 24.45
C ALA A 188 10.83 -10.66 23.21
N MET A 189 11.14 -9.68 22.36
CA MET A 189 12.06 -9.87 21.22
C MET A 189 13.43 -10.41 21.67
N ASN A 190 14.00 -9.84 22.73
CA ASN A 190 15.29 -10.29 23.26
C ASN A 190 15.20 -11.72 23.84
N GLU A 191 14.14 -12.05 24.58
CA GLU A 191 13.91 -13.38 25.16
C GLU A 191 13.73 -14.47 24.11
N ASP A 192 13.15 -14.12 22.95
CA ASP A 192 12.88 -15.04 21.83
C ASP A 192 13.98 -15.03 20.73
N GLY A 193 15.14 -14.38 20.98
CA GLY A 193 16.29 -14.37 20.09
C GLY A 193 16.14 -13.47 18.86
N PHE A 194 15.38 -12.38 19.01
CA PHE A 194 15.24 -11.29 18.02
C PHE A 194 15.95 -10.00 18.47
N ASP A 195 17.01 -10.14 19.27
CA ASP A 195 17.81 -9.04 19.80
C ASP A 195 18.48 -8.18 18.72
N LYS A 196 18.68 -8.73 17.52
CA LYS A 196 19.24 -8.03 16.35
C LYS A 196 18.20 -7.24 15.54
N VAL A 197 16.93 -7.56 15.69
CA VAL A 197 15.84 -6.82 15.02
C VAL A 197 15.68 -5.47 15.71
N ARG A 198 15.87 -4.37 14.99
CA ARG A 198 15.77 -3.02 15.54
C ARG A 198 14.32 -2.65 15.75
N LEU A 199 13.97 -2.12 16.91
CA LEU A 199 12.64 -1.60 17.19
C LEU A 199 12.58 -0.12 16.86
N HIS A 200 11.64 0.28 16.00
CA HIS A 200 11.39 1.68 15.69
C HIS A 200 10.04 2.16 16.25
N GLY A 201 9.97 3.40 16.56
CA GLY A 201 8.76 3.99 17.14
C GLY A 201 8.70 5.50 16.94
N PHE A 202 7.48 6.04 16.86
CA PHE A 202 6.18 5.35 17.00
C PHE A 202 5.28 5.54 15.79
N ASP A 203 5.81 5.81 14.63
CA ASP A 203 5.11 5.81 13.33
C ASP A 203 3.81 6.64 13.30
N ASN A 204 3.82 7.81 13.94
CA ASN A 204 2.71 8.75 13.94
C ASN A 204 2.92 9.87 12.91
N TRP A 205 1.84 10.51 12.53
CA TRP A 205 1.83 11.69 11.68
C TRP A 205 1.37 12.95 12.45
N GLY A 206 1.40 14.11 11.80
CA GLY A 206 0.97 15.36 12.37
C GLY A 206 2.07 16.09 13.16
N GLU A 207 1.70 17.20 13.80
CA GLU A 207 2.66 18.09 14.49
C GLU A 207 3.32 17.43 15.69
N ASN A 208 2.59 16.56 16.40
CA ASN A 208 3.02 15.90 17.64
C ASN A 208 3.73 14.56 17.42
N LYS A 209 4.03 14.22 16.17
CA LYS A 209 4.57 12.90 15.81
C LYS A 209 5.89 12.51 16.48
N MET A 210 6.62 13.49 17.03
CA MET A 210 7.92 13.29 17.69
C MET A 210 7.92 13.67 19.17
N ASP A 211 6.76 13.91 19.79
CA ASP A 211 6.68 14.31 21.21
C ASP A 211 7.25 13.26 22.18
N PHE A 212 7.28 12.00 21.78
CA PHE A 212 7.87 10.91 22.54
C PHE A 212 9.40 11.06 22.79
N LEU A 213 10.11 11.87 22.00
CA LEU A 213 11.55 12.08 22.20
C LEU A 213 11.87 12.66 23.58
N ALA A 214 11.04 13.56 24.08
CA ALA A 214 11.22 14.13 25.40
C ALA A 214 11.07 13.10 26.51
N GLU A 215 10.21 12.09 26.32
CA GLU A 215 10.07 10.99 27.28
C GLU A 215 11.23 10.00 27.19
N MET A 216 11.71 9.70 25.98
CA MET A 216 12.91 8.86 25.81
C MET A 216 14.12 9.44 26.54
N GLN A 217 14.31 10.77 26.55
CA GLN A 217 15.40 11.40 27.32
C GLN A 217 15.24 11.28 28.83
N ARG A 218 14.01 11.14 29.35
CA ARG A 218 13.71 11.02 30.79
C ARG A 218 13.72 9.57 31.27
N ASP A 219 13.44 8.63 30.39
CA ASP A 219 13.29 7.20 30.70
C ASP A 219 14.36 6.38 29.98
N PRO A 220 15.49 6.04 30.66
CA PRO A 220 16.58 5.27 30.07
C PRO A 220 16.19 3.85 29.64
N GLU A 221 15.11 3.27 30.19
CA GLU A 221 14.62 1.97 29.75
C GLU A 221 13.88 2.10 28.41
N LEU A 222 13.07 3.16 28.25
CA LEU A 222 12.43 3.47 26.99
C LEU A 222 13.47 3.79 25.91
N GLU A 223 14.47 4.61 26.23
CA GLU A 223 15.56 4.94 25.29
C GLU A 223 16.28 3.69 24.79
N LYS A 224 16.55 2.72 25.68
CA LYS A 224 17.18 1.44 25.30
C LYS A 224 16.24 0.53 24.51
N SER A 225 14.94 0.66 24.70
CA SER A 225 13.96 -0.18 24.02
C SER A 225 13.74 0.22 22.57
N ILE A 226 13.86 1.50 22.23
CA ILE A 226 13.69 2.04 20.87
C ILE A 226 15.07 2.28 20.25
N ASP A 227 15.38 1.55 19.19
CA ASP A 227 16.66 1.66 18.48
C ASP A 227 16.65 2.82 17.47
N ILE A 228 15.48 3.13 16.91
CA ILE A 228 15.28 4.09 15.84
C ILE A 228 14.08 4.97 16.18
N VAL A 229 14.23 6.28 16.03
CA VAL A 229 13.09 7.20 16.14
C VAL A 229 12.45 7.37 14.77
N SER A 230 11.15 7.05 14.67
CA SER A 230 10.43 7.05 13.41
C SER A 230 9.12 7.81 13.49
N ALA A 231 8.74 8.41 12.38
CA ALA A 231 7.45 9.05 12.18
C ALA A 231 7.13 9.14 10.70
N HIS A 232 5.89 9.57 10.37
CA HIS A 232 5.38 9.67 9.01
C HIS A 232 5.42 11.10 8.46
N THR A 233 5.22 11.21 7.15
CA THR A 233 4.88 12.45 6.41
C THR A 233 5.85 13.62 6.66
N PHE A 234 7.15 13.36 6.59
CA PHE A 234 8.14 14.46 6.69
C PHE A 234 8.06 15.38 5.48
N SER A 235 7.56 14.92 4.32
CA SER A 235 7.28 15.79 3.17
C SER A 235 6.24 16.87 3.47
N GLU A 236 5.35 16.64 4.43
CA GLU A 236 4.34 17.61 4.87
C GLU A 236 4.83 18.45 6.06
N ILE A 237 5.38 17.81 7.07
CA ILE A 237 5.87 18.43 8.30
C ILE A 237 7.25 17.87 8.63
N GLN A 238 8.29 18.61 8.29
CA GLN A 238 9.68 18.30 8.63
C GLN A 238 9.91 18.39 10.14
N LEU A 239 10.96 17.73 10.64
CA LEU A 239 11.36 17.88 12.04
C LEU A 239 11.90 19.28 12.32
N THR A 240 11.63 19.78 13.54
CA THR A 240 12.28 20.98 14.01
C THR A 240 13.76 20.72 14.32
N PRO A 241 14.62 21.76 14.31
CA PRO A 241 16.02 21.59 14.72
C PRO A 241 16.18 21.00 16.11
N GLU A 242 15.26 21.32 17.04
CA GLU A 242 15.25 20.80 18.41
C GLU A 242 14.92 19.29 18.44
N GLN A 243 13.89 18.84 17.71
CA GLN A 243 13.53 17.44 17.60
C GLN A 243 14.67 16.62 16.99
N ARG A 244 15.28 17.12 15.91
CA ARG A 244 16.47 16.51 15.31
C ARG A 244 17.62 16.40 16.31
N ALA A 245 17.95 17.50 17.02
CA ALA A 245 19.02 17.53 18.01
C ALA A 245 18.75 16.56 19.18
N MET A 246 17.49 16.41 19.60
CA MET A 246 17.12 15.42 20.64
C MET A 246 17.42 13.99 20.20
N ALA A 247 17.02 13.59 19.00
CA ALA A 247 17.31 12.26 18.46
C ALA A 247 18.83 12.04 18.33
N GLU A 248 19.55 13.03 17.80
CA GLU A 248 21.02 12.98 17.65
C GLU A 248 21.75 12.89 18.99
N SER A 249 21.26 13.57 20.04
CA SER A 249 21.85 13.50 21.39
C SER A 249 21.76 12.10 22.02
N MET A 250 20.75 11.33 21.65
CA MET A 250 20.57 9.92 22.04
C MET A 250 21.25 8.93 21.07
N ASN A 251 21.96 9.45 20.04
CA ASN A 251 22.57 8.64 18.98
C ASN A 251 21.57 7.71 18.26
N LYS A 252 20.32 8.16 18.07
CA LYS A 252 19.29 7.39 17.38
C LYS A 252 19.20 7.80 15.90
N PRO A 253 19.18 6.84 14.95
CA PRO A 253 18.78 7.13 13.58
C PRO A 253 17.36 7.70 13.53
N ILE A 254 17.11 8.55 12.55
CA ILE A 254 15.79 9.11 12.28
C ILE A 254 15.28 8.48 10.98
N TRP A 255 14.08 7.88 11.02
CA TRP A 255 13.43 7.33 9.86
C TRP A 255 12.10 8.04 9.57
N ASN A 256 11.88 8.35 8.30
CA ASN A 256 10.55 8.58 7.78
C ASN A 256 9.98 7.22 7.37
N SER A 257 9.29 6.59 8.29
CA SER A 257 8.82 5.20 8.14
C SER A 257 7.63 5.07 7.20
N GLU A 258 6.94 6.18 6.89
CA GLU A 258 5.94 6.25 5.83
C GLU A 258 5.78 7.70 5.35
N ASP A 259 5.86 7.91 4.05
CA ASP A 259 5.53 9.19 3.43
C ASP A 259 4.48 8.99 2.33
N HIS A 260 3.86 10.08 1.92
CA HIS A 260 2.78 10.09 0.96
C HIS A 260 3.05 11.07 -0.18
N VAL A 261 3.23 10.58 -1.39
CA VAL A 261 3.38 11.43 -2.57
C VAL A 261 2.21 11.14 -3.52
N TYR A 262 1.04 11.71 -3.20
CA TYR A 262 -0.19 11.57 -4.00
C TYR A 262 -0.20 12.52 -5.19
N ARG A 263 0.63 12.23 -6.19
CA ARG A 263 0.76 13.00 -7.41
C ARG A 263 0.79 12.08 -8.62
N LYS A 264 0.70 12.64 -9.82
CA LYS A 264 0.67 11.89 -11.08
C LYS A 264 1.85 12.25 -11.96
N GLY A 265 2.19 11.30 -12.83
CA GLY A 265 3.16 11.51 -13.89
C GLY A 265 4.52 12.00 -13.39
N PHE A 266 5.14 12.86 -14.18
CA PHE A 266 6.46 13.41 -13.86
C PHE A 266 6.48 14.26 -12.57
N ASP A 267 5.37 14.94 -12.22
CA ASP A 267 5.29 15.67 -10.96
C ASP A 267 5.41 14.75 -9.73
N CYS A 268 4.89 13.52 -9.81
CA CYS A 268 5.11 12.51 -8.77
C CYS A 268 6.58 12.08 -8.71
N LEU A 269 7.20 11.76 -9.84
CA LEU A 269 8.59 11.36 -9.94
C LEU A 269 9.53 12.36 -9.26
N ILE A 270 9.47 13.61 -9.67
CA ILE A 270 10.40 14.64 -9.15
C ILE A 270 10.11 14.96 -7.67
N THR A 271 8.84 14.90 -7.24
CA THR A 271 8.48 15.10 -5.84
C THR A 271 9.01 14.00 -4.94
N ILE A 272 9.06 12.74 -5.40
CA ILE A 272 9.68 11.63 -4.68
C ILE A 272 11.17 11.89 -4.44
N VAL A 273 11.90 12.31 -5.46
CA VAL A 273 13.34 12.62 -5.31
C VAL A 273 13.55 13.82 -4.39
N LYS A 274 12.72 14.86 -4.52
CA LYS A 274 12.72 15.99 -3.59
C LYS A 274 12.46 15.53 -2.15
N CYS A 275 11.47 14.68 -1.95
CA CYS A 275 11.16 14.10 -0.64
C CYS A 275 12.40 13.40 -0.05
N PHE A 276 13.06 12.52 -0.81
CA PHE A 276 14.26 11.83 -0.34
C PHE A 276 15.39 12.79 0.05
N ASN A 277 15.67 13.78 -0.80
CA ASN A 277 16.71 14.78 -0.53
C ASN A 277 16.39 15.61 0.72
N GLU A 278 15.20 16.20 0.79
CA GLU A 278 14.82 17.11 1.88
C GLU A 278 14.67 16.41 3.22
N ASN A 279 14.25 15.13 3.23
CA ASN A 279 14.19 14.32 4.45
C ASN A 279 15.56 14.26 5.15
N TYR A 280 16.65 14.04 4.38
CA TYR A 280 17.98 14.08 4.96
C TYR A 280 18.45 15.48 5.28
N ILE A 281 18.34 16.40 4.34
CA ILE A 281 18.87 17.79 4.49
C ILE A 281 18.24 18.48 5.69
N ILE A 282 16.93 18.38 5.86
CA ILE A 282 16.17 19.11 6.89
C ILE A 282 16.05 18.28 8.17
N SER A 283 15.47 17.12 8.08
CA SER A 283 15.17 16.26 9.25
C SER A 283 16.31 15.34 9.66
N GLY A 284 17.32 15.13 8.82
CA GLY A 284 18.41 14.19 9.07
C GLY A 284 17.96 12.73 9.01
N ALA A 285 16.86 12.45 8.31
CA ALA A 285 16.35 11.10 8.14
C ALA A 285 17.27 10.28 7.24
N THR A 286 17.59 9.06 7.69
CA THR A 286 18.51 8.15 6.99
C THR A 286 17.80 7.08 6.19
N LYS A 287 16.48 6.91 6.39
CA LYS A 287 15.59 6.03 5.65
C LYS A 287 14.30 6.79 5.32
N VAL A 288 13.81 6.58 4.12
CA VAL A 288 12.49 7.08 3.70
C VAL A 288 11.72 5.95 3.01
N VAL A 289 10.53 5.68 3.48
CA VAL A 289 9.61 4.69 2.92
C VAL A 289 8.35 5.40 2.45
N ASN A 290 7.90 5.13 1.23
CA ASN A 290 6.65 5.69 0.72
C ASN A 290 5.54 4.63 0.68
N TRP A 291 4.33 5.03 0.98
CA TRP A 291 3.13 4.20 0.82
C TRP A 291 2.56 4.43 -0.57
N TYR A 292 2.27 3.44 -1.36
CA TYR A 292 2.56 2.01 -1.37
C TYR A 292 3.15 1.59 -2.72
N ASP A 293 3.64 0.33 -2.86
CA ASP A 293 4.49 -0.10 -3.96
C ASP A 293 3.75 -0.51 -5.25
N ILE A 294 2.85 -1.49 -5.14
CA ILE A 294 2.16 -2.12 -6.26
C ILE A 294 0.64 -1.98 -6.05
N GLY A 295 -0.02 -1.35 -6.99
CA GLY A 295 -1.46 -1.20 -7.03
C GLY A 295 -2.16 -2.47 -7.53
N GLY A 296 -2.07 -3.54 -6.76
CA GLY A 296 -2.72 -4.81 -7.03
C GLY A 296 -4.09 -4.94 -6.36
N VAL A 297 -4.92 -3.92 -6.47
CA VAL A 297 -6.26 -3.81 -5.88
C VAL A 297 -7.28 -3.44 -6.95
N TYR A 298 -8.55 -3.63 -6.64
CA TYR A 298 -9.61 -3.15 -7.51
C TYR A 298 -9.73 -1.61 -7.49
N PRO A 299 -10.19 -0.97 -8.60
CA PRO A 299 -10.21 0.50 -8.73
C PRO A 299 -11.34 1.18 -7.92
N LEU A 300 -11.91 0.51 -6.93
CA LEU A 300 -12.88 1.05 -5.98
C LEU A 300 -12.22 1.62 -4.72
N GLU A 301 -10.95 1.32 -4.53
CA GLU A 301 -10.21 1.74 -3.34
C GLU A 301 -10.01 3.26 -3.29
N PRO A 302 -10.00 3.85 -2.09
CA PRO A 302 -10.12 5.30 -1.92
C PRO A 302 -8.92 6.10 -2.39
N TYR A 303 -7.73 5.53 -2.29
CA TYR A 303 -6.48 6.21 -2.69
C TYR A 303 -6.11 5.91 -4.15
N GLY A 304 -6.89 5.07 -4.81
CA GLY A 304 -6.74 4.77 -6.23
C GLY A 304 -5.34 4.30 -6.58
N TYR A 305 -4.88 4.72 -7.76
CA TYR A 305 -3.59 4.33 -8.31
C TYR A 305 -2.58 5.49 -8.38
N ASP A 306 -2.72 6.52 -7.56
CA ASP A 306 -1.77 7.65 -7.58
C ASP A 306 -0.42 7.31 -6.94
N PRO A 307 -0.34 6.62 -5.78
CA PRO A 307 0.93 6.32 -5.13
C PRO A 307 1.78 5.22 -5.79
N PRO A 308 1.23 4.08 -6.28
CA PRO A 308 2.04 2.92 -6.64
C PRO A 308 2.92 3.14 -7.86
N MET A 309 4.05 2.43 -7.88
CA MET A 309 5.00 2.41 -9.01
C MET A 309 4.52 1.53 -10.16
N VAL A 310 3.74 0.51 -9.85
CA VAL A 310 3.17 -0.42 -10.82
C VAL A 310 1.70 -0.63 -10.50
N ILE A 311 0.84 -0.49 -11.49
CA ILE A 311 -0.57 -0.91 -11.39
C ILE A 311 -0.66 -2.35 -11.88
N ALA A 312 -1.12 -3.24 -11.01
CA ALA A 312 -1.23 -4.67 -11.26
C ALA A 312 -2.63 -5.16 -10.83
N SER A 313 -3.67 -4.64 -11.49
CA SER A 313 -5.08 -4.86 -11.13
C SER A 313 -5.84 -5.77 -12.10
N GLU A 314 -5.19 -6.31 -13.12
CA GLU A 314 -5.82 -7.13 -14.16
C GLU A 314 -5.12 -8.49 -14.35
N PRO A 315 -5.09 -9.35 -13.31
CA PRO A 315 -4.39 -10.64 -13.41
C PRO A 315 -4.99 -11.59 -14.46
N TRP A 316 -6.27 -11.45 -14.79
CA TRP A 316 -6.94 -12.28 -15.81
C TRP A 316 -6.42 -12.05 -17.24
N SER A 317 -5.92 -10.86 -17.53
CA SER A 317 -5.26 -10.54 -18.82
C SER A 317 -3.73 -10.62 -18.73
N GLY A 318 -3.18 -10.50 -17.52
CA GLY A 318 -1.74 -10.32 -17.29
C GLY A 318 -1.26 -8.88 -17.50
N HIS A 319 -2.17 -7.97 -17.85
CA HIS A 319 -1.83 -6.56 -18.06
C HIS A 319 -1.36 -5.87 -16.77
N TYR A 320 -0.31 -5.09 -16.88
CA TYR A 320 0.14 -4.19 -15.83
C TYR A 320 0.73 -2.90 -16.43
N GLU A 321 0.74 -1.83 -15.65
CA GLU A 321 1.25 -0.53 -16.05
C GLU A 321 2.43 -0.11 -15.17
N VAL A 322 3.57 0.20 -15.77
CA VAL A 322 4.71 0.82 -15.08
C VAL A 322 4.54 2.32 -15.08
N ARG A 323 4.48 2.92 -13.90
CA ARG A 323 4.22 4.35 -13.71
C ARG A 323 5.52 5.16 -13.80
N GLU A 324 5.39 6.45 -14.13
CA GLU A 324 6.53 7.35 -14.25
C GLU A 324 7.31 7.52 -12.94
N ASN A 325 6.60 7.50 -11.81
CA ASN A 325 7.18 7.64 -10.47
C ASN A 325 8.18 6.54 -10.11
N LEU A 326 8.10 5.35 -10.70
CA LEU A 326 9.09 4.29 -10.55
C LEU A 326 10.52 4.80 -10.82
N TRP A 327 10.68 5.66 -11.82
CA TRP A 327 11.98 6.20 -12.18
C TRP A 327 12.51 7.23 -11.18
N GLY A 328 11.66 7.81 -10.33
CA GLY A 328 12.07 8.60 -9.17
C GLY A 328 12.84 7.76 -8.15
N TYR A 329 12.33 6.57 -7.85
CA TYR A 329 13.04 5.61 -7.01
C TYR A 329 14.33 5.11 -7.65
N ALA A 330 14.34 4.88 -8.96
CA ALA A 330 15.53 4.44 -9.70
C ALA A 330 16.72 5.42 -9.58
N HIS A 331 16.44 6.73 -9.49
CA HIS A 331 17.45 7.76 -9.27
C HIS A 331 18.18 7.64 -7.92
N TYR A 332 17.61 6.91 -6.97
CA TYR A 332 18.24 6.55 -5.70
C TYR A 332 18.66 5.07 -5.69
N GLY A 333 17.72 4.18 -5.94
CA GLY A 333 17.91 2.74 -5.77
C GLY A 333 19.01 2.14 -6.62
N GLN A 334 19.25 2.69 -7.83
CA GLN A 334 20.35 2.25 -8.70
C GLN A 334 21.65 3.01 -8.48
N PHE A 335 21.68 4.00 -7.61
CA PHE A 335 22.84 4.87 -7.39
C PHE A 335 23.40 4.80 -5.97
N THR A 336 22.72 4.12 -5.06
CA THR A 336 23.09 4.03 -3.64
C THR A 336 22.89 2.61 -3.13
N ASN A 337 23.53 2.30 -2.01
CA ASN A 337 23.29 1.05 -1.29
C ASN A 337 23.15 1.32 0.20
N VAL A 338 22.37 0.51 0.90
CA VAL A 338 22.31 0.54 2.37
C VAL A 338 23.72 0.40 2.94
N GLY A 339 24.02 1.21 3.95
CA GLY A 339 25.37 1.29 4.54
C GLY A 339 26.31 2.31 3.86
N TRP A 340 25.90 2.94 2.76
CA TRP A 340 26.61 4.12 2.27
C TRP A 340 26.47 5.28 3.26
N HIS A 341 27.36 6.27 3.15
CA HIS A 341 27.33 7.42 4.02
C HIS A 341 26.95 8.68 3.23
N TYR A 342 26.08 9.47 3.77
CA TYR A 342 25.89 10.84 3.31
C TYR A 342 27.18 11.62 3.47
N ILE A 343 27.38 12.62 2.66
CA ILE A 343 28.46 13.61 2.81
C ILE A 343 27.78 14.94 3.09
N ASP A 344 27.69 15.32 4.36
CA ASP A 344 26.89 16.49 4.81
C ASP A 344 27.21 17.77 4.04
N GLU A 345 28.50 18.07 3.78
CA GLU A 345 28.92 19.24 3.02
C GLU A 345 28.47 19.20 1.54
N GLY A 346 28.05 18.03 1.05
CA GLY A 346 27.50 17.79 -0.28
C GLY A 346 25.97 17.63 -0.30
N CYS A 347 25.28 17.94 0.80
CA CYS A 347 23.83 17.82 0.97
C CYS A 347 23.23 19.16 1.34
N CYS A 348 22.57 19.84 0.39
CA CYS A 348 21.98 21.16 0.65
C CYS A 348 20.86 21.49 -0.35
N THR A 349 20.08 22.50 -0.02
CA THR A 349 19.19 23.16 -0.98
C THR A 349 20.01 24.00 -1.97
N LEU A 350 19.46 24.19 -3.17
CA LEU A 350 20.09 24.98 -4.23
C LEU A 350 19.56 26.41 -4.24
N ASP A 351 20.44 27.39 -4.39
CA ASP A 351 20.10 28.81 -4.40
C ASP A 351 19.08 29.16 -5.51
N GLY A 352 19.15 28.48 -6.64
CA GLY A 352 18.22 28.64 -7.77
C GLY A 352 16.95 27.80 -7.69
N GLY A 353 16.72 27.08 -6.59
CA GLY A 353 15.64 26.13 -6.36
C GLY A 353 16.04 24.69 -6.61
N GLY A 354 15.52 23.78 -5.78
CA GLY A 354 15.83 22.36 -5.77
C GLY A 354 16.84 21.96 -4.68
N SER A 355 17.38 20.76 -4.79
CA SER A 355 18.27 20.18 -3.79
C SER A 355 19.31 19.23 -4.37
N ILE A 356 20.39 19.02 -3.63
CA ILE A 356 21.48 18.09 -3.96
C ILE A 356 21.84 17.23 -2.75
N VAL A 357 22.05 15.95 -2.99
CA VAL A 357 22.55 15.00 -1.99
C VAL A 357 23.75 14.25 -2.59
N THR A 358 24.82 14.13 -1.80
CA THR A 358 26.00 13.35 -2.14
C THR A 358 26.19 12.23 -1.13
N MET A 359 26.41 11.02 -1.62
CA MET A 359 26.66 9.83 -0.79
C MET A 359 27.87 9.05 -1.31
N LYS A 360 28.58 8.36 -0.42
CA LYS A 360 29.73 7.54 -0.77
C LYS A 360 29.64 6.13 -0.21
N ASP A 361 30.24 5.21 -0.90
CA ASP A 361 30.62 3.90 -0.36
C ASP A 361 31.82 4.07 0.59
N PRO A 362 31.67 3.74 1.88
CA PRO A 362 32.76 3.87 2.85
C PRO A 362 33.96 2.94 2.57
N LYS A 363 33.77 1.86 1.78
CA LYS A 363 34.79 0.85 1.50
C LYS A 363 35.62 1.16 0.25
N THR A 364 34.96 1.61 -0.83
CA THR A 364 35.62 1.81 -2.13
C THR A 364 35.95 3.25 -2.44
N GLY A 365 35.25 4.20 -1.77
CA GLY A 365 35.32 5.61 -2.11
C GLY A 365 34.53 5.97 -3.38
N ASP A 366 33.80 5.03 -3.98
CA ASP A 366 32.82 5.35 -5.00
C ASP A 366 31.70 6.22 -4.40
N TYR A 367 31.12 7.08 -5.20
CA TYR A 367 30.13 8.04 -4.71
C TYR A 367 29.09 8.35 -5.77
N SER A 368 27.95 8.88 -5.30
CA SER A 368 26.84 9.34 -6.14
C SER A 368 26.42 10.76 -5.75
N ILE A 369 25.95 11.51 -6.74
CA ILE A 369 25.37 12.83 -6.58
C ILE A 369 23.97 12.78 -7.17
N ILE A 370 22.95 13.16 -6.38
CA ILE A 370 21.55 13.18 -6.79
C ILE A 370 21.05 14.61 -6.67
N VAL A 371 20.54 15.16 -7.77
CA VAL A 371 20.07 16.54 -7.87
C VAL A 371 18.63 16.53 -8.36
N GLU A 372 17.76 17.28 -7.71
CA GLU A 372 16.44 17.63 -8.25
C GLU A 372 16.30 19.16 -8.32
N THR A 373 15.51 19.62 -9.27
CA THR A 373 15.34 21.05 -9.58
C THR A 373 13.87 21.44 -9.74
N LYS A 374 12.98 20.82 -8.95
CA LYS A 374 11.52 21.01 -9.03
C LYS A 374 11.12 22.49 -8.93
N ASP A 375 11.75 23.23 -8.03
CA ASP A 375 11.39 24.62 -7.76
C ASP A 375 12.23 25.64 -8.55
N ALA A 376 13.15 25.17 -9.37
CA ALA A 376 13.99 26.04 -10.19
C ALA A 376 13.20 26.74 -11.30
N LYS A 377 13.53 28.00 -11.57
CA LYS A 377 12.91 28.83 -12.62
C LYS A 377 13.80 29.02 -13.84
N ALA A 378 15.08 28.69 -13.74
CA ALA A 378 16.07 28.82 -14.79
C ALA A 378 17.15 27.73 -14.66
N PRO A 379 17.90 27.40 -15.73
CA PRO A 379 19.03 26.50 -15.65
C PRO A 379 20.08 27.02 -14.63
N GLN A 380 20.69 26.10 -13.90
CA GLN A 380 21.68 26.40 -12.86
C GLN A 380 23.00 25.72 -13.18
N THR A 381 24.10 26.34 -12.76
CA THR A 381 25.43 25.72 -12.78
C THR A 381 25.89 25.42 -11.37
N ILE A 382 26.14 24.15 -11.09
CA ILE A 382 26.62 23.67 -9.80
C ILE A 382 28.06 23.19 -9.95
N ARG A 383 28.97 23.64 -9.09
CA ARG A 383 30.35 23.18 -9.02
C ARG A 383 30.61 22.50 -7.70
N VAL A 384 30.88 21.20 -7.76
CA VAL A 384 31.18 20.39 -6.57
C VAL A 384 32.68 20.09 -6.56
N THR A 385 33.39 20.62 -5.57
CA THR A 385 34.81 20.32 -5.34
C THR A 385 34.93 19.15 -4.39
N LEU A 386 35.64 18.11 -4.82
CA LEU A 386 35.74 16.83 -4.12
C LEU A 386 37.00 16.76 -3.24
N PRO A 387 36.94 16.19 -2.03
CA PRO A 387 38.09 15.95 -1.16
C PRO A 387 38.97 14.81 -1.71
N LYS A 388 40.15 14.63 -1.14
CA LYS A 388 40.95 13.42 -1.35
C LYS A 388 40.19 12.21 -0.78
N GLY A 389 40.40 11.03 -1.39
CA GLY A 389 39.77 9.78 -0.93
C GLY A 389 38.52 9.37 -1.71
N LEU A 390 37.83 10.29 -2.39
CA LEU A 390 36.78 9.92 -3.33
C LEU A 390 37.35 9.46 -4.68
N SER A 391 36.61 8.56 -5.33
CA SER A 391 36.96 8.00 -6.63
C SER A 391 37.21 9.10 -7.68
N THR A 392 38.17 8.88 -8.59
CA THR A 392 38.47 9.76 -9.72
C THR A 392 37.94 9.24 -11.05
N LYS A 393 37.17 8.15 -11.03
CA LYS A 393 36.50 7.63 -12.22
C LYS A 393 35.54 8.67 -12.82
N ALA A 394 35.24 8.50 -14.09
CA ALA A 394 34.12 9.26 -14.69
C ALA A 394 32.83 8.88 -14.01
N LEU A 395 31.93 9.85 -13.88
CA LEU A 395 30.59 9.62 -13.35
C LEU A 395 29.66 9.32 -14.51
N CYS A 396 29.00 8.18 -14.47
CA CYS A 396 27.87 7.95 -15.33
C CYS A 396 26.74 8.89 -14.93
N GLN A 397 26.08 9.48 -15.92
CA GLN A 397 25.01 10.47 -15.68
C GLN A 397 23.69 10.01 -16.27
N TRP A 398 22.65 10.13 -15.47
CA TRP A 398 21.27 9.83 -15.85
C TRP A 398 20.37 11.01 -15.52
N ARG A 399 19.34 11.22 -16.34
CA ARG A 399 18.41 12.34 -16.18
C ARG A 399 16.97 11.87 -16.37
N SER A 400 16.05 12.47 -15.60
CA SER A 400 14.62 12.47 -15.89
C SER A 400 14.12 13.89 -16.02
N ARG A 401 13.28 14.13 -17.06
CA ARG A 401 12.46 15.32 -17.24
C ARG A 401 11.15 14.89 -17.89
N GLU A 402 10.17 15.77 -17.94
CA GLU A 402 8.89 15.46 -18.57
C GLU A 402 9.09 14.93 -20.01
N GLY A 403 8.49 13.78 -20.29
CA GLY A 403 8.61 13.10 -21.60
C GLY A 403 9.95 12.39 -21.89
N ASP A 404 10.94 12.47 -20.97
CA ASP A 404 12.25 11.81 -21.16
C ASP A 404 12.75 11.29 -19.81
N LEU A 405 12.31 10.08 -19.45
CA LEU A 405 12.50 9.51 -18.12
C LEU A 405 13.72 8.60 -18.10
N PHE A 406 14.54 8.73 -17.07
CA PHE A 406 15.69 7.89 -16.77
C PHE A 406 16.57 7.64 -18.01
N ALA A 407 16.97 8.74 -18.66
CA ALA A 407 17.78 8.74 -19.86
C ALA A 407 19.28 8.79 -19.49
N ARG A 408 20.06 7.91 -20.14
CA ARG A 408 21.53 7.90 -20.00
C ARG A 408 22.11 9.08 -20.79
N LEU A 409 22.93 9.90 -20.14
CA LEU A 409 23.68 11.01 -20.73
C LEU A 409 25.18 10.68 -20.79
N ASP A 410 25.97 11.57 -21.44
CA ASP A 410 27.41 11.46 -21.47
C ASP A 410 28.04 11.51 -20.06
N ASP A 411 29.15 10.79 -19.91
CA ASP A 411 29.87 10.76 -18.64
C ASP A 411 30.46 12.11 -18.28
N VAL A 412 30.39 12.44 -16.99
CA VAL A 412 31.01 13.65 -16.44
C VAL A 412 32.37 13.31 -15.82
N ARG A 413 33.39 14.09 -16.13
CA ARG A 413 34.71 13.97 -15.52
C ARG A 413 35.07 15.18 -14.67
N ALA A 414 35.53 14.92 -13.47
CA ALA A 414 36.07 15.99 -12.61
C ALA A 414 37.35 16.57 -13.23
N LYS A 415 37.40 17.90 -13.33
CA LYS A 415 38.63 18.62 -13.70
C LYS A 415 39.21 19.24 -12.43
N GLN A 416 40.48 18.88 -12.10
CA GLN A 416 41.14 19.33 -10.86
C GLN A 416 40.22 19.10 -9.62
N ARG A 417 39.64 17.88 -9.55
CA ARG A 417 38.70 17.43 -8.52
C ARG A 417 37.40 18.27 -8.43
N THR A 418 37.06 19.05 -9.43
CA THR A 418 35.83 19.82 -9.50
C THR A 418 34.93 19.25 -10.59
N ILE A 419 33.73 18.87 -10.21
CA ILE A 419 32.64 18.50 -11.10
C ILE A 419 31.87 19.79 -11.42
N THR A 420 31.55 20.02 -12.68
CA THR A 420 30.67 21.12 -13.09
C THR A 420 29.45 20.53 -13.79
N LEU A 421 28.27 20.82 -13.27
CA LEU A 421 26.99 20.37 -13.78
C LEU A 421 26.18 21.60 -14.21
N THR A 422 25.55 21.51 -15.38
CA THR A 422 24.48 22.42 -15.76
C THR A 422 23.17 21.63 -15.71
N VAL A 423 22.28 22.06 -14.84
CA VAL A 423 20.99 21.37 -14.62
C VAL A 423 19.84 22.24 -15.10
N GLU A 424 18.88 21.62 -15.79
CA GLU A 424 17.66 22.26 -16.29
C GLU A 424 16.65 22.42 -15.14
N PRO A 425 15.71 23.38 -15.21
CA PRO A 425 14.58 23.44 -14.30
C PRO A 425 13.70 22.20 -14.43
N ASN A 426 13.02 21.83 -13.36
CA ASN A 426 12.07 20.73 -13.33
C ASN A 426 12.65 19.43 -13.90
N ALA A 427 13.81 19.02 -13.38
CA ALA A 427 14.52 17.81 -13.79
C ALA A 427 15.21 17.11 -12.60
N VAL A 428 15.49 15.82 -12.78
CA VAL A 428 16.29 15.02 -11.84
C VAL A 428 17.55 14.54 -12.53
N TYR A 429 18.66 14.60 -11.84
CA TYR A 429 19.94 14.09 -12.30
C TYR A 429 20.54 13.17 -11.23
N SER A 430 21.03 12.02 -11.65
CA SER A 430 21.84 11.14 -10.81
C SER A 430 23.16 10.82 -11.50
N LEU A 431 24.25 11.03 -10.78
CA LEU A 431 25.60 10.77 -11.24
C LEU A 431 26.28 9.81 -10.28
N SER A 432 27.04 8.84 -10.80
CA SER A 432 27.79 7.90 -9.97
C SER A 432 29.10 7.46 -10.61
N THR A 433 30.09 7.17 -9.77
CA THR A 433 31.31 6.46 -10.19
C THR A 433 31.11 4.94 -10.28
N THR A 434 29.95 4.42 -9.80
CA THR A 434 29.50 3.04 -10.06
C THR A 434 28.79 2.96 -11.40
N THR A 435 28.74 1.77 -11.99
CA THR A 435 28.14 1.50 -13.30
C THR A 435 27.19 0.30 -13.23
N GLY A 436 26.39 0.11 -14.27
CA GLY A 436 25.46 -1.02 -14.37
C GLY A 436 23.97 -0.61 -14.34
N GLN A 437 23.69 0.68 -14.11
CA GLN A 437 22.35 1.23 -14.12
C GLN A 437 21.66 0.97 -15.46
N GLN A 438 20.38 0.62 -15.43
CA GLN A 438 19.57 0.32 -16.60
C GLN A 438 18.16 0.92 -16.49
N LYS A 439 17.61 1.33 -17.62
CA LYS A 439 16.17 1.53 -17.77
C LYS A 439 15.56 0.21 -18.22
N GLY A 440 15.19 -0.61 -17.24
CA GLY A 440 14.55 -1.90 -17.50
C GLY A 440 13.20 -1.75 -18.19
N SER A 441 12.85 -2.71 -19.02
CA SER A 441 11.54 -2.76 -19.69
C SER A 441 11.24 -4.19 -20.13
N PHE A 442 9.96 -4.47 -20.32
CA PHE A 442 9.47 -5.70 -20.92
C PHE A 442 8.59 -5.36 -22.13
N ALA A 443 8.76 -6.10 -23.22
CA ALA A 443 8.07 -5.82 -24.48
C ALA A 443 6.76 -6.61 -24.65
N ASP A 444 6.53 -7.59 -23.78
CA ASP A 444 5.47 -8.59 -23.88
C ASP A 444 4.31 -8.35 -22.88
N ILE A 445 4.13 -7.12 -22.41
CA ILE A 445 3.00 -6.76 -21.56
C ILE A 445 1.71 -6.88 -22.36
N PRO A 446 0.73 -7.70 -21.93
CA PRO A 446 -0.52 -7.86 -22.65
C PRO A 446 -1.37 -6.58 -22.69
N ALA A 447 -2.33 -6.53 -23.61
CA ALA A 447 -3.34 -5.48 -23.59
C ALA A 447 -4.25 -5.61 -22.37
N SER A 448 -4.76 -4.47 -21.88
CA SER A 448 -5.81 -4.44 -20.87
C SER A 448 -7.09 -5.08 -21.38
N GLU A 449 -7.71 -5.93 -20.55
CA GLU A 449 -8.97 -6.59 -20.85
C GLU A 449 -9.92 -6.49 -19.64
N ALA A 450 -11.21 -6.31 -19.95
CA ALA A 450 -12.26 -6.34 -18.93
C ALA A 450 -12.27 -7.69 -18.18
N PHE A 451 -12.69 -7.67 -16.92
CA PHE A 451 -12.88 -8.90 -16.15
C PHE A 451 -13.84 -9.82 -16.89
N PRO A 452 -13.48 -11.10 -17.08
CA PRO A 452 -14.25 -12.03 -17.89
C PRO A 452 -15.65 -12.29 -17.30
N LEU A 453 -16.65 -12.23 -18.18
CA LEU A 453 -18.06 -12.51 -17.84
C LEU A 453 -18.66 -13.42 -18.93
N PRO A 454 -19.34 -14.53 -18.62
CA PRO A 454 -19.68 -15.02 -17.27
C PRO A 454 -18.46 -15.53 -16.50
N TYR A 455 -18.54 -15.46 -15.17
CA TYR A 455 -17.52 -15.99 -14.24
C TYR A 455 -18.15 -17.04 -13.33
N SER A 456 -17.41 -18.10 -13.01
CA SER A 456 -17.83 -19.11 -12.04
C SER A 456 -16.64 -19.67 -11.25
N GLU A 457 -16.84 -19.89 -9.95
CA GLU A 457 -15.84 -20.46 -9.05
C GLU A 457 -16.54 -21.43 -8.06
N ASN A 458 -16.05 -22.67 -8.03
CA ASN A 458 -16.55 -23.73 -7.14
C ASN A 458 -15.49 -24.22 -6.13
N PHE A 459 -14.36 -23.56 -6.08
CA PHE A 459 -13.23 -23.79 -5.18
C PHE A 459 -12.60 -25.19 -5.18
N ASP A 460 -13.13 -26.17 -5.89
CA ASP A 460 -12.64 -27.56 -5.91
C ASP A 460 -11.23 -27.73 -6.50
N GLN A 461 -10.75 -26.74 -7.27
CA GLN A 461 -9.40 -26.73 -7.81
C GLN A 461 -8.32 -26.54 -6.74
N TYR A 462 -8.68 -25.97 -5.60
CA TYR A 462 -7.74 -25.68 -4.52
C TYR A 462 -7.54 -26.89 -3.59
N THR A 463 -7.07 -28.00 -4.14
CA THR A 463 -6.87 -29.26 -3.39
C THR A 463 -5.86 -29.13 -2.24
N GLN A 464 -5.03 -28.11 -2.26
CA GLN A 464 -4.05 -27.77 -1.24
C GLN A 464 -4.13 -26.25 -0.96
N PRO A 465 -5.11 -25.79 -0.16
CA PRO A 465 -5.35 -24.36 0.09
C PRO A 465 -4.12 -23.60 0.61
N GLN A 466 -3.27 -24.25 1.40
CA GLN A 466 -2.03 -23.66 1.93
C GLN A 466 -1.07 -23.17 0.83
N GLN A 467 -1.07 -23.79 -0.35
CA GLN A 467 -0.24 -23.34 -1.47
C GLN A 467 -0.66 -21.96 -2.00
N TRP A 468 -1.89 -21.56 -1.74
CA TRP A 468 -2.49 -20.28 -2.15
C TRP A 468 -2.60 -19.27 -1.02
N GLY A 469 -2.01 -19.59 0.14
CA GLY A 469 -2.20 -18.77 1.34
C GLY A 469 -3.65 -18.78 1.84
N TYR A 470 -4.40 -19.84 1.52
CA TYR A 470 -5.85 -19.99 1.77
C TYR A 470 -6.73 -18.96 1.05
N LEU A 471 -6.19 -18.21 0.10
CA LEU A 471 -6.90 -17.18 -0.65
C LEU A 471 -7.38 -17.70 -2.01
N PRO A 472 -8.66 -17.48 -2.38
CA PRO A 472 -9.13 -17.74 -3.73
C PRO A 472 -8.57 -16.75 -4.74
N HIS A 473 -8.66 -17.06 -6.03
CA HIS A 473 -8.28 -16.13 -7.08
C HIS A 473 -9.30 -15.00 -7.23
N TYR A 474 -8.79 -13.81 -7.56
CA TYR A 474 -9.55 -12.60 -7.92
C TYR A 474 -10.46 -12.03 -6.84
N MET A 475 -10.52 -12.58 -5.66
CA MET A 475 -11.24 -12.01 -4.53
C MET A 475 -10.32 -11.10 -3.71
N ALA A 476 -10.88 -9.99 -3.26
CA ALA A 476 -10.19 -9.00 -2.43
C ALA A 476 -11.04 -8.73 -1.19
N ASP A 477 -10.55 -9.15 -0.04
CA ASP A 477 -11.21 -8.92 1.24
C ASP A 477 -11.09 -7.44 1.63
N ILE A 478 -12.23 -6.82 1.91
CA ILE A 478 -12.27 -5.43 2.39
C ILE A 478 -12.17 -5.37 3.90
N ILE A 479 -12.82 -6.32 4.58
CA ILE A 479 -12.69 -6.54 6.02
C ILE A 479 -12.97 -8.02 6.32
N GLY A 480 -12.24 -8.60 7.26
CA GLY A 480 -12.30 -10.00 7.61
C GLY A 480 -11.31 -10.85 6.83
N ALA A 481 -11.51 -12.16 6.86
CA ALA A 481 -10.74 -13.13 6.11
C ALA A 481 -11.69 -14.18 5.50
N PHE A 482 -11.70 -14.25 4.17
CA PHE A 482 -12.47 -15.24 3.41
C PHE A 482 -11.50 -16.29 2.90
N GLU A 483 -11.48 -17.45 3.57
CA GLU A 483 -10.49 -18.48 3.35
C GLU A 483 -11.07 -19.74 2.69
N LEU A 484 -10.24 -20.39 1.90
CA LEU A 484 -10.47 -21.70 1.35
C LEU A 484 -10.45 -22.75 2.47
N VAL A 485 -11.56 -23.46 2.65
CA VAL A 485 -11.73 -24.48 3.67
C VAL A 485 -12.43 -25.73 3.10
N GLU A 486 -12.31 -26.87 3.80
CA GLU A 486 -13.12 -28.03 3.49
C GLU A 486 -14.62 -27.71 3.68
N ARG A 487 -15.45 -28.14 2.75
CA ARG A 487 -16.92 -27.98 2.84
C ARG A 487 -17.46 -28.65 4.11
N PRO A 488 -18.50 -28.08 4.75
CA PRO A 488 -19.09 -28.67 5.96
C PRO A 488 -19.72 -30.07 5.71
N ASP A 489 -20.11 -30.38 4.49
CA ASP A 489 -20.58 -31.69 4.06
C ASP A 489 -19.46 -32.65 3.55
N ARG A 490 -18.18 -32.19 3.59
CA ARG A 490 -16.98 -32.93 3.16
C ARG A 490 -16.95 -33.29 1.69
N GLN A 491 -17.63 -32.54 0.83
CA GLN A 491 -17.71 -32.77 -0.61
C GLN A 491 -16.88 -31.75 -1.42
N GLY A 492 -15.62 -31.57 -1.07
CA GLY A 492 -14.71 -30.63 -1.75
C GLY A 492 -14.33 -29.41 -0.91
N GLN A 493 -13.91 -28.37 -1.57
CA GLN A 493 -13.51 -27.08 -0.94
C GLN A 493 -14.62 -26.05 -1.12
N CYS A 494 -14.63 -25.07 -0.23
CA CYS A 494 -15.50 -23.90 -0.33
C CYS A 494 -14.80 -22.68 0.28
N LEU A 495 -15.43 -21.53 0.20
CA LEU A 495 -14.97 -20.32 0.85
C LEU A 495 -15.71 -20.13 2.17
N ARG A 496 -15.02 -19.66 3.21
CA ARG A 496 -15.61 -19.32 4.50
C ARG A 496 -15.09 -17.98 4.99
N GLN A 497 -15.97 -17.12 5.49
CA GLN A 497 -15.53 -16.03 6.37
C GLN A 497 -15.18 -16.66 7.74
N VAL A 498 -13.89 -16.60 8.14
CA VAL A 498 -13.38 -17.36 9.29
C VAL A 498 -13.29 -16.58 10.59
N VAL A 499 -13.36 -15.25 10.54
CA VAL A 499 -13.20 -14.36 11.69
C VAL A 499 -14.51 -14.21 12.44
N GLY A 500 -14.63 -14.84 13.62
CA GLY A 500 -15.86 -14.84 14.41
C GLY A 500 -15.95 -13.71 15.46
N GLN A 501 -14.87 -12.96 15.67
CA GLN A 501 -14.80 -11.87 16.64
C GLN A 501 -14.57 -10.54 15.94
N HIS A 502 -15.05 -9.45 16.55
CA HIS A 502 -14.73 -8.11 16.09
C HIS A 502 -13.21 -7.89 16.06
N THR A 503 -12.69 -7.42 14.95
CA THR A 503 -11.27 -7.10 14.80
C THR A 503 -10.96 -5.72 15.37
N ILE A 504 -9.68 -5.45 15.60
CA ILE A 504 -9.21 -4.10 15.87
C ILE A 504 -8.73 -3.53 14.52
N SER A 505 -9.67 -2.96 13.77
CA SER A 505 -9.40 -2.35 12.46
C SER A 505 -8.75 -0.97 12.61
N TRP A 506 -7.96 -0.57 11.64
CA TRP A 506 -7.44 0.81 11.56
C TRP A 506 -8.59 1.81 11.33
N ALA A 507 -9.58 1.42 10.53
CA ALA A 507 -10.83 2.15 10.30
C ALA A 507 -12.02 1.55 11.09
N PRO A 508 -13.14 2.28 11.28
CA PRO A 508 -14.35 1.72 11.88
C PRO A 508 -14.86 0.50 11.12
N GLU A 509 -15.27 -0.53 11.86
CA GLU A 509 -15.86 -1.75 11.30
C GLU A 509 -17.24 -1.54 10.66
N TRP A 510 -17.54 -2.45 9.72
CA TRP A 510 -18.88 -2.70 9.17
C TRP A 510 -19.07 -4.22 9.01
N HIS A 511 -19.97 -4.66 8.15
CA HIS A 511 -20.09 -6.07 7.78
C HIS A 511 -18.80 -6.56 7.12
N TYR A 512 -18.45 -7.81 7.32
CA TYR A 512 -17.29 -8.44 6.70
C TYR A 512 -17.61 -8.86 5.27
N TYR A 513 -16.80 -8.46 4.30
CA TYR A 513 -17.08 -8.75 2.91
C TYR A 513 -15.84 -8.80 2.04
N THR A 514 -15.99 -9.55 0.96
CA THR A 514 -15.01 -9.64 -0.13
C THR A 514 -15.66 -9.21 -1.44
N ILE A 515 -14.87 -8.69 -2.37
CA ILE A 515 -15.34 -8.23 -3.68
C ILE A 515 -14.58 -8.89 -4.82
N LEU A 516 -15.21 -8.94 -5.99
CA LEU A 516 -14.59 -9.37 -7.24
C LEU A 516 -15.32 -8.79 -8.46
N GLY A 517 -14.60 -8.65 -9.58
CA GLY A 517 -15.22 -8.37 -10.87
C GLY A 517 -14.86 -7.02 -11.48
N ASP A 518 -15.82 -6.41 -12.19
CA ASP A 518 -15.64 -5.17 -12.91
C ASP A 518 -16.66 -4.11 -12.48
N ARG A 519 -16.16 -2.92 -12.13
CA ARG A 519 -17.00 -1.78 -11.74
C ARG A 519 -17.98 -1.29 -12.83
N ASN A 520 -17.85 -1.76 -14.07
CA ASN A 520 -18.69 -1.35 -15.18
C ASN A 520 -19.85 -2.32 -15.46
N TRP A 521 -19.97 -3.43 -14.72
CA TRP A 521 -21.08 -4.36 -14.89
C TRP A 521 -22.41 -3.69 -14.55
N ARG A 522 -23.41 -3.87 -15.41
CA ARG A 522 -24.74 -3.23 -15.27
C ARG A 522 -25.86 -4.23 -15.05
N ASP A 523 -26.15 -5.04 -16.05
CA ASP A 523 -27.26 -5.99 -16.06
C ASP A 523 -26.72 -7.42 -15.94
N TYR A 524 -26.70 -7.92 -14.73
CA TYR A 524 -26.14 -9.22 -14.41
C TYR A 524 -26.83 -9.86 -13.20
N GLU A 525 -26.53 -11.11 -13.00
CA GLU A 525 -26.90 -11.90 -11.82
C GLU A 525 -25.64 -12.30 -11.08
N VAL A 526 -25.61 -12.11 -9.78
CA VAL A 526 -24.62 -12.71 -8.89
C VAL A 526 -25.30 -13.77 -8.01
N SER A 527 -24.74 -14.97 -8.00
CA SER A 527 -25.27 -16.10 -7.24
C SER A 527 -24.17 -16.77 -6.42
N ALA A 528 -24.53 -17.32 -5.28
CA ALA A 528 -23.68 -18.21 -4.48
C ALA A 528 -24.56 -19.20 -3.72
N ASP A 529 -24.05 -20.40 -3.52
CA ASP A 529 -24.60 -21.33 -2.53
C ASP A 529 -24.06 -20.89 -1.16
N VAL A 530 -24.94 -20.77 -0.17
CA VAL A 530 -24.59 -20.38 1.20
C VAL A 530 -24.96 -21.47 2.18
N TRP A 531 -24.07 -21.71 3.15
CA TRP A 531 -24.33 -22.59 4.29
C TRP A 531 -24.23 -21.78 5.56
N LEU A 532 -25.31 -21.78 6.33
CA LEU A 532 -25.42 -21.01 7.56
C LEU A 532 -25.27 -21.92 8.77
N ASN A 533 -24.41 -21.59 9.69
CA ASN A 533 -24.44 -22.19 11.02
C ASN A 533 -25.66 -21.63 11.80
N PRO A 534 -26.09 -22.30 12.89
CA PRO A 534 -27.20 -21.79 13.70
C PRO A 534 -26.94 -20.35 14.17
N GLY A 535 -27.88 -19.46 13.82
CA GLY A 535 -27.82 -18.02 14.10
C GLY A 535 -26.95 -17.21 13.13
N ASP A 536 -26.37 -17.80 12.08
CA ASP A 536 -25.62 -17.06 11.05
C ASP A 536 -26.55 -16.43 10.00
N GLU A 537 -26.01 -15.44 9.35
CA GLU A 537 -26.56 -14.78 8.16
C GLU A 537 -25.47 -14.73 7.08
N ALA A 538 -25.89 -14.71 5.82
CA ALA A 538 -24.99 -14.52 4.67
C ALA A 538 -25.66 -13.63 3.61
N ALA A 539 -24.88 -12.95 2.79
CA ALA A 539 -25.40 -12.19 1.67
C ALA A 539 -24.53 -12.30 0.41
N VAL A 540 -25.17 -12.11 -0.74
CA VAL A 540 -24.52 -11.79 -2.00
C VAL A 540 -24.69 -10.31 -2.29
N MET A 541 -23.64 -9.66 -2.79
CA MET A 541 -23.60 -8.22 -3.08
C MET A 541 -23.56 -7.99 -4.59
N GLY A 542 -24.09 -6.86 -5.03
CA GLY A 542 -24.01 -6.45 -6.42
C GLY A 542 -24.06 -4.94 -6.61
N ARG A 543 -23.61 -4.50 -7.78
CA ARG A 543 -23.42 -3.09 -8.12
C ARG A 543 -22.63 -2.34 -7.05
N VAL A 544 -21.64 -3.02 -6.45
CA VAL A 544 -20.71 -2.39 -5.52
C VAL A 544 -19.86 -1.42 -6.32
N CYS A 545 -20.05 -0.13 -6.10
CA CYS A 545 -19.40 0.93 -6.85
C CYS A 545 -18.38 1.73 -6.03
N ASN A 546 -18.34 1.49 -4.72
CA ASN A 546 -17.35 2.02 -3.79
C ASN A 546 -17.21 1.06 -2.61
N VAL A 547 -16.01 0.97 -2.07
CA VAL A 547 -15.72 0.27 -0.82
C VAL A 547 -15.21 1.29 0.18
N GLY A 548 -15.56 1.42 1.32
CA GLY A 548 -15.17 2.47 2.26
C GLY A 548 -13.71 2.90 2.17
N THR A 549 -13.35 3.82 3.02
CA THR A 549 -12.01 4.40 3.10
C THR A 549 -11.38 4.03 4.44
N GLY A 550 -10.14 4.45 4.68
CA GLY A 550 -9.53 4.47 6.01
C GLY A 550 -10.35 5.18 7.10
N TYR A 551 -11.47 5.81 6.75
CA TYR A 551 -12.41 6.44 7.68
C TYR A 551 -13.75 5.69 7.82
N GLY A 552 -13.93 4.61 7.06
CA GLY A 552 -15.09 3.73 7.13
C GLY A 552 -15.09 2.74 5.98
N VAL A 553 -15.55 1.53 6.22
CA VAL A 553 -15.50 0.42 5.27
C VAL A 553 -16.85 0.04 4.68
N TRP A 554 -17.85 0.91 4.78
CA TRP A 554 -19.18 0.68 4.23
C TRP A 554 -19.16 0.68 2.72
N ALA A 555 -19.61 -0.43 2.12
CA ALA A 555 -19.80 -0.49 0.69
C ALA A 555 -20.93 0.44 0.20
N GLU A 556 -20.83 0.91 -1.04
CA GLU A 556 -21.95 1.47 -1.80
C GLU A 556 -22.42 0.44 -2.82
N GLY A 557 -23.68 -0.02 -2.70
CA GLY A 557 -24.22 -1.07 -3.56
C GLY A 557 -25.49 -1.65 -2.99
N TYR A 558 -25.81 -2.86 -3.41
CA TYR A 558 -26.95 -3.63 -2.93
C TYR A 558 -26.48 -4.99 -2.41
N TYR A 559 -27.23 -5.56 -1.44
CA TYR A 559 -27.04 -6.94 -1.06
C TYR A 559 -28.38 -7.66 -0.78
N LEU A 560 -28.39 -8.96 -1.04
CA LEU A 560 -29.47 -9.88 -0.71
C LEU A 560 -29.01 -10.79 0.43
N LYS A 561 -29.61 -10.65 1.59
CA LYS A 561 -29.25 -11.36 2.82
C LYS A 561 -30.27 -12.45 3.15
N LEU A 562 -29.79 -13.58 3.66
CA LEU A 562 -30.58 -14.70 4.20
C LEU A 562 -30.09 -15.04 5.61
N ASP A 563 -31.03 -15.22 6.56
CA ASP A 563 -30.77 -15.81 7.87
C ASP A 563 -31.14 -17.29 7.97
N ASP A 564 -30.69 -17.95 9.03
CA ASP A 564 -30.97 -19.37 9.31
C ASP A 564 -32.45 -19.71 9.61
N LYS A 565 -33.33 -18.70 9.66
CA LYS A 565 -34.76 -18.81 9.90
C LYS A 565 -35.59 -18.52 8.66
N GLY A 566 -34.93 -18.24 7.54
CA GLY A 566 -35.58 -17.96 6.26
C GLY A 566 -36.01 -16.53 6.05
N ARG A 567 -35.57 -15.57 6.86
CA ARG A 567 -35.76 -14.15 6.57
C ARG A 567 -34.81 -13.73 5.43
N VAL A 568 -35.40 -13.17 4.40
CA VAL A 568 -34.70 -12.59 3.27
C VAL A 568 -34.84 -11.09 3.30
N GLU A 569 -33.75 -10.36 3.14
CA GLU A 569 -33.76 -8.88 3.10
C GLU A 569 -32.97 -8.40 1.87
N LEU A 570 -33.59 -7.54 1.06
CA LEU A 570 -32.94 -6.77 0.02
C LEU A 570 -32.61 -5.39 0.57
N VAL A 571 -31.32 -5.06 0.62
CA VAL A 571 -30.82 -3.85 1.26
C VAL A 571 -30.00 -3.03 0.27
N ILE A 572 -30.16 -1.71 0.31
CA ILE A 572 -29.25 -0.75 -0.31
C ILE A 572 -28.34 -0.16 0.77
N THR A 573 -27.06 -0.12 0.50
CA THR A 573 -26.09 0.55 1.37
C THR A 573 -25.62 1.86 0.75
N ARG A 574 -25.53 2.91 1.55
CA ARG A 574 -25.20 4.27 1.12
C ARG A 574 -23.75 4.67 1.44
N GLY A 575 -23.02 3.80 2.03
CA GLY A 575 -21.61 3.68 2.37
C GLY A 575 -20.81 4.92 2.64
N LYS A 576 -20.77 5.86 1.76
CA LYS A 576 -19.79 6.94 1.83
C LYS A 576 -20.35 8.20 2.44
N LEU A 577 -19.72 8.62 3.52
CA LEU A 577 -19.75 10.01 3.94
C LEU A 577 -18.84 10.82 2.99
N ASP A 578 -19.30 11.97 2.52
CA ASP A 578 -18.47 12.86 1.71
C ASP A 578 -17.17 13.17 2.50
N LYS A 579 -16.02 13.13 1.84
CA LYS A 579 -14.73 13.51 2.47
C LYS A 579 -14.79 14.85 3.20
N LYS A 580 -15.64 15.78 2.76
CA LYS A 580 -15.89 17.06 3.44
C LYS A 580 -16.67 16.91 4.75
N GLU A 581 -17.44 15.85 4.90
CA GLU A 581 -18.16 15.53 6.13
C GLU A 581 -17.29 14.76 7.12
N LEU A 582 -16.22 14.14 6.65
CA LEU A 582 -15.26 13.37 7.47
C LEU A 582 -14.11 14.21 8.04
N ILE A 583 -13.79 15.33 7.41
CA ILE A 583 -12.79 16.30 7.87
C ILE A 583 -13.48 17.28 8.84
N GLY A 584 -13.96 16.77 9.95
CA GLY A 584 -14.56 17.55 11.00
C GLY A 584 -13.91 17.28 12.35
N ASP A 585 -14.21 18.17 13.29
CA ASP A 585 -13.82 17.99 14.68
C ASP A 585 -14.51 16.76 15.32
N ALA A 586 -14.19 16.47 16.57
CA ALA A 586 -14.73 15.32 17.30
C ALA A 586 -16.27 15.36 17.42
N GLU A 587 -16.88 16.54 17.41
CA GLU A 587 -18.34 16.73 17.48
C GLU A 587 -19.00 16.32 16.17
N GLN A 588 -18.43 16.71 15.03
CA GLN A 588 -18.88 16.33 13.70
C GLN A 588 -18.71 14.83 13.45
N GLN A 589 -17.61 14.23 13.91
CA GLN A 589 -17.42 12.78 13.88
C GLN A 589 -18.40 12.03 14.78
N ALA A 590 -18.77 12.60 15.93
CA ALA A 590 -19.79 12.02 16.82
C ALA A 590 -21.20 12.08 16.19
N LEU A 591 -21.54 13.18 15.50
CA LEU A 591 -22.80 13.31 14.75
C LEU A 591 -22.88 12.31 13.59
N ILE A 592 -21.77 12.10 12.89
CA ILE A 592 -21.67 11.11 11.82
C ILE A 592 -21.86 9.70 12.37
N ARG A 593 -21.23 9.35 13.50
CA ARG A 593 -21.41 8.06 14.18
C ARG A 593 -22.85 7.88 14.63
N ALA A 594 -23.45 8.89 15.28
CA ALA A 594 -24.83 8.84 15.74
C ALA A 594 -25.83 8.67 14.58
N ARG A 595 -25.58 9.30 13.43
CA ARG A 595 -26.38 9.14 12.21
C ARG A 595 -26.26 7.73 11.65
N ASN A 596 -25.05 7.18 11.59
CA ASN A 596 -24.81 5.80 11.15
C ASN A 596 -25.47 4.78 12.09
N ASP A 597 -25.38 4.99 13.40
CA ASP A 597 -26.05 4.14 14.40
C ASP A 597 -27.57 4.21 14.28
N SER A 598 -28.13 5.38 13.96
CA SER A 598 -29.60 5.57 13.82
C SER A 598 -30.14 5.00 12.50
N GLU A 599 -29.34 4.92 11.43
CA GLU A 599 -29.73 4.46 10.10
C GLU A 599 -29.18 3.05 9.76
N ARG A 600 -28.83 2.23 10.74
CA ARG A 600 -28.15 0.93 10.55
C ARG A 600 -26.85 1.07 9.74
N GLY A 601 -26.04 2.06 10.05
CA GLY A 601 -24.78 2.27 9.35
C GLY A 601 -24.92 2.68 7.87
N GLY A 602 -25.97 3.41 7.50
CA GLY A 602 -26.23 3.85 6.12
C GLY A 602 -27.03 2.85 5.29
N GLU A 603 -27.52 1.78 5.89
CA GLU A 603 -28.35 0.76 5.24
C GLU A 603 -29.82 1.15 5.22
N LEU A 604 -30.49 0.82 4.10
CA LEU A 604 -31.93 0.97 3.96
C LEU A 604 -32.53 -0.34 3.44
N LEU A 605 -33.47 -0.90 4.18
CA LEU A 605 -34.24 -2.05 3.75
C LEU A 605 -35.16 -1.63 2.58
N LEU A 606 -34.99 -2.26 1.43
CA LEU A 606 -35.82 -2.01 0.24
C LEU A 606 -37.04 -2.93 0.17
N ASP A 607 -36.84 -4.22 0.50
CA ASP A 607 -37.87 -5.25 0.49
C ASP A 607 -37.47 -6.42 1.39
N SER A 608 -38.44 -7.23 1.85
CA SER A 608 -38.16 -8.40 2.67
C SER A 608 -39.23 -9.50 2.51
N SER A 609 -38.84 -10.73 2.82
CA SER A 609 -39.69 -11.91 2.79
C SER A 609 -39.30 -12.87 3.91
N LEU A 610 -40.26 -13.72 4.32
CA LEU A 610 -40.01 -14.83 5.24
C LEU A 610 -40.37 -16.15 4.56
N LEU A 611 -39.37 -17.00 4.37
CA LEU A 611 -39.50 -18.28 3.71
C LEU A 611 -39.70 -19.40 4.72
N GLN A 612 -40.49 -20.40 4.33
CA GLN A 612 -40.64 -21.65 5.07
C GLN A 612 -39.68 -22.71 4.49
N GLY A 613 -39.16 -23.59 5.34
CA GLY A 613 -38.28 -24.67 4.91
C GLY A 613 -36.81 -24.33 4.80
N ILE A 614 -36.41 -23.11 5.11
CA ILE A 614 -35.02 -22.73 5.29
C ILE A 614 -34.57 -23.15 6.70
N SER A 615 -33.39 -23.73 6.79
CA SER A 615 -32.80 -24.13 8.09
C SER A 615 -31.27 -24.03 8.06
N ALA A 616 -30.69 -23.87 9.23
CA ALA A 616 -29.25 -23.97 9.41
C ALA A 616 -28.71 -25.32 8.97
N CYS A 617 -27.43 -25.38 8.65
CA CYS A 617 -26.69 -26.57 8.23
C CYS A 617 -27.22 -27.22 6.94
N GLN A 618 -27.66 -26.38 6.01
CA GLN A 618 -28.03 -26.79 4.63
C GLN A 618 -27.54 -25.75 3.63
N TRP A 619 -27.26 -26.18 2.40
CA TRP A 619 -26.95 -25.28 1.30
C TRP A 619 -28.23 -24.67 0.72
N HIS A 620 -28.20 -23.35 0.54
CA HIS A 620 -29.25 -22.57 -0.12
C HIS A 620 -28.63 -21.67 -1.16
N ARG A 621 -29.21 -21.61 -2.36
CA ARG A 621 -28.70 -20.74 -3.42
C ARG A 621 -29.31 -19.36 -3.35
N LEU A 622 -28.49 -18.34 -3.09
CA LEU A 622 -28.86 -16.93 -3.23
C LEU A 622 -28.56 -16.44 -4.63
N THR A 623 -29.48 -15.63 -5.20
CA THR A 623 -29.23 -14.92 -6.47
C THR A 623 -29.77 -13.50 -6.37
N LEU A 624 -28.93 -12.52 -6.68
CA LEU A 624 -29.30 -11.12 -6.81
C LEU A 624 -29.16 -10.70 -8.27
N ARG A 625 -30.27 -10.27 -8.87
CA ARG A 625 -30.35 -9.92 -10.29
C ARG A 625 -30.60 -8.43 -10.47
N PHE A 626 -29.92 -7.85 -11.47
CA PHE A 626 -30.07 -6.47 -11.90
C PHE A 626 -30.43 -6.41 -13.37
N GLN A 627 -31.51 -5.70 -13.72
CA GLN A 627 -31.91 -5.44 -15.11
C GLN A 627 -32.47 -4.00 -15.20
N GLY A 628 -31.69 -3.08 -15.75
CA GLY A 628 -31.99 -1.66 -15.62
C GLY A 628 -32.10 -1.27 -14.15
N ASP A 629 -33.21 -0.63 -13.79
CA ASP A 629 -33.51 -0.24 -12.40
C ASP A 629 -34.26 -1.32 -11.62
N ASP A 630 -34.57 -2.45 -12.24
CA ASP A 630 -35.26 -3.58 -11.61
C ASP A 630 -34.25 -4.47 -10.88
N ILE A 631 -34.47 -4.70 -9.60
CA ILE A 631 -33.63 -5.51 -8.71
C ILE A 631 -34.49 -6.63 -8.14
N ALA A 632 -34.07 -7.88 -8.34
CA ALA A 632 -34.80 -9.05 -7.87
C ALA A 632 -33.89 -10.01 -7.10
N GLY A 633 -34.37 -10.50 -5.97
CA GLY A 633 -33.70 -11.51 -5.14
C GLY A 633 -34.41 -12.85 -5.23
N TYR A 634 -33.60 -13.92 -5.31
CA TYR A 634 -34.08 -15.31 -5.41
C TYR A 634 -33.39 -16.15 -4.35
N VAL A 635 -34.14 -17.09 -3.80
CA VAL A 635 -33.63 -18.19 -2.96
C VAL A 635 -34.08 -19.50 -3.57
N ASP A 636 -33.13 -20.42 -3.79
CA ASP A 636 -33.34 -21.74 -4.42
C ASP A 636 -34.14 -21.64 -5.75
N GLY A 637 -33.81 -20.63 -6.55
CA GLY A 637 -34.43 -20.36 -7.86
C GLY A 637 -35.82 -19.68 -7.80
N LYS A 638 -36.39 -19.49 -6.61
CA LYS A 638 -37.69 -18.82 -6.43
C LYS A 638 -37.47 -17.34 -6.14
N GLN A 639 -38.14 -16.45 -6.91
CA GLN A 639 -38.14 -15.01 -6.61
C GLN A 639 -38.86 -14.75 -5.29
N VAL A 640 -38.19 -14.03 -4.40
CA VAL A 640 -38.67 -13.79 -3.03
C VAL A 640 -38.77 -12.30 -2.66
N VAL A 641 -38.00 -11.47 -3.31
CA VAL A 641 -38.04 -9.98 -3.16
C VAL A 641 -37.84 -9.32 -4.51
N ARG A 642 -38.39 -8.10 -4.68
CA ARG A 642 -38.18 -7.29 -5.89
C ARG A 642 -38.39 -5.80 -5.60
N LYS A 643 -37.55 -4.95 -6.14
CA LYS A 643 -37.64 -3.49 -6.00
C LYS A 643 -37.14 -2.79 -7.25
N THR A 644 -37.71 -1.64 -7.55
CA THR A 644 -37.13 -0.70 -8.52
C THR A 644 -36.32 0.35 -7.76
N ASP A 645 -35.04 0.46 -8.08
CA ASP A 645 -34.14 1.46 -7.53
C ASP A 645 -33.04 1.81 -8.54
N SER A 646 -32.82 3.10 -8.77
CA SER A 646 -31.87 3.62 -9.79
C SER A 646 -30.60 4.21 -9.22
N LYS A 647 -30.38 4.11 -7.89
CA LYS A 647 -29.26 4.81 -7.25
C LYS A 647 -27.90 4.34 -7.76
N TYR A 648 -27.69 3.02 -7.84
CA TYR A 648 -26.45 2.45 -8.35
C TYR A 648 -26.75 1.67 -9.64
N GLY A 649 -26.29 2.21 -10.78
CA GLY A 649 -26.56 1.63 -12.09
C GLY A 649 -25.50 0.61 -12.55
N ARG A 650 -24.39 0.46 -11.81
CA ARG A 650 -23.27 -0.44 -12.15
C ARG A 650 -22.39 -0.70 -10.95
N GLY A 651 -21.57 -1.74 -11.03
CA GLY A 651 -20.59 -2.08 -10.00
C GLY A 651 -20.25 -3.55 -9.95
N MET A 652 -19.35 -3.90 -9.06
CA MET A 652 -18.81 -5.23 -8.85
C MET A 652 -19.76 -6.13 -8.06
N ALA A 653 -19.44 -7.40 -8.00
CA ALA A 653 -20.07 -8.38 -7.11
C ALA A 653 -19.26 -8.54 -5.80
N GLY A 654 -19.88 -9.17 -4.81
CA GLY A 654 -19.24 -9.52 -3.55
C GLY A 654 -20.01 -10.55 -2.74
N LEU A 655 -19.37 -11.04 -1.68
CA LEU A 655 -19.93 -11.91 -0.66
C LEU A 655 -19.81 -11.22 0.69
N LEU A 656 -20.86 -11.32 1.52
CA LEU A 656 -20.91 -10.58 2.76
C LEU A 656 -21.36 -11.47 3.92
N ALA A 657 -20.66 -11.36 5.04
CA ALA A 657 -20.97 -11.97 6.32
C ALA A 657 -21.35 -10.85 7.31
N PRO A 658 -22.61 -10.80 7.77
CA PRO A 658 -23.07 -9.73 8.64
C PRO A 658 -22.33 -9.63 9.96
N MET A 659 -22.08 -8.42 10.38
CA MET A 659 -21.60 -8.08 11.72
C MET A 659 -22.80 -8.03 12.68
N MET A 660 -22.75 -8.84 13.73
CA MET A 660 -23.69 -8.80 14.83
C MET A 660 -23.12 -7.98 16.00
N LYS A 661 -23.95 -7.69 16.99
CA LYS A 661 -23.51 -6.91 18.15
C LYS A 661 -22.32 -7.52 18.90
N ASP A 662 -22.33 -8.84 19.05
CA ASP A 662 -21.37 -9.54 19.93
C ASP A 662 -20.46 -10.51 19.15
N ARG A 663 -20.64 -10.64 17.84
CA ARG A 663 -19.88 -11.55 16.98
C ARG A 663 -20.02 -11.18 15.51
N ILE A 664 -19.20 -11.83 14.71
CA ILE A 664 -19.29 -11.79 13.25
C ILE A 664 -19.84 -13.14 12.77
N CYS A 665 -20.76 -13.12 11.80
CA CYS A 665 -21.21 -14.35 11.14
C CYS A 665 -20.08 -15.02 10.38
N THR A 666 -20.06 -16.36 10.38
CA THR A 666 -19.02 -17.14 9.72
C THR A 666 -19.61 -18.14 8.71
N PRO A 667 -20.43 -17.65 7.73
CA PRO A 667 -21.04 -18.50 6.73
C PRO A 667 -20.00 -19.09 5.77
N TYR A 668 -20.42 -20.17 5.10
CA TYR A 668 -19.70 -20.75 3.98
C TYR A 668 -20.36 -20.34 2.67
N PHE A 669 -19.55 -20.21 1.62
CA PHE A 669 -19.96 -19.87 0.27
C PHE A 669 -19.37 -20.88 -0.72
N ASP A 670 -20.16 -21.25 -1.71
CA ASP A 670 -19.73 -22.15 -2.76
C ASP A 670 -20.43 -21.80 -4.09
N ASN A 671 -19.95 -22.37 -5.19
CA ASN A 671 -20.55 -22.22 -6.52
C ASN A 671 -20.89 -20.74 -6.85
N VAL A 672 -19.95 -19.85 -6.62
CA VAL A 672 -20.09 -18.43 -6.97
C VAL A 672 -20.20 -18.29 -8.49
N GLU A 673 -21.23 -17.59 -8.94
CA GLU A 673 -21.49 -17.41 -10.36
C GLU A 673 -21.96 -15.98 -10.66
N ILE A 674 -21.38 -15.37 -11.68
CA ILE A 674 -21.76 -14.06 -12.16
C ILE A 674 -22.02 -14.14 -13.66
N ARG A 675 -23.24 -13.74 -14.10
CA ARG A 675 -23.68 -13.85 -15.47
C ARG A 675 -24.37 -12.60 -15.99
N PRO A 676 -24.23 -12.26 -17.27
CA PRO A 676 -25.11 -11.30 -17.92
C PRO A 676 -26.56 -11.77 -17.85
N VAL A 677 -27.51 -10.85 -17.66
CA VAL A 677 -28.93 -11.20 -17.71
C VAL A 677 -29.29 -11.73 -19.10
N GLY A 678 -29.99 -12.86 -19.13
CA GLY A 678 -30.40 -13.54 -20.38
C GLY A 678 -29.34 -14.45 -21.01
N ASP A 679 -28.17 -14.62 -20.38
CA ASP A 679 -27.21 -15.62 -20.79
C ASP A 679 -27.70 -17.01 -20.35
N THR A 680 -28.06 -17.85 -21.33
CA THR A 680 -28.56 -19.22 -21.14
C THR A 680 -27.52 -20.27 -21.47
N LYS A 681 -26.26 -19.87 -21.77
CA LYS A 681 -25.21 -20.82 -22.14
C LYS A 681 -24.95 -21.81 -21.00
N PRO A 682 -24.71 -23.11 -21.33
CA PRO A 682 -24.34 -24.08 -20.31
C PRO A 682 -23.09 -23.65 -19.56
N ARG A 683 -23.00 -23.99 -18.28
CA ARG A 683 -21.82 -23.79 -17.44
C ARG A 683 -20.59 -24.39 -18.10
N GLY A 684 -19.76 -23.56 -18.73
CA GLY A 684 -18.44 -23.93 -19.21
C GLY A 684 -17.41 -23.33 -18.27
N ARG A 685 -16.44 -24.11 -17.84
CA ARG A 685 -15.27 -23.53 -17.15
C ARG A 685 -14.62 -22.52 -18.06
N GLN A 686 -14.52 -21.28 -17.60
CA GLN A 686 -13.73 -20.28 -18.27
C GLN A 686 -12.27 -20.72 -18.26
N GLN A 687 -11.58 -20.66 -19.40
CA GLN A 687 -10.13 -20.84 -19.43
C GLN A 687 -9.49 -19.56 -18.87
N LEU A 688 -9.33 -19.51 -17.54
CA LEU A 688 -8.50 -18.51 -16.90
C LEU A 688 -7.02 -18.90 -17.05
N PRO A 689 -6.10 -17.94 -17.04
CA PRO A 689 -4.68 -18.23 -17.14
C PRO A 689 -4.23 -19.14 -15.99
N GLN A 690 -3.23 -19.99 -16.26
CA GLN A 690 -2.63 -20.80 -15.21
C GLN A 690 -1.81 -19.92 -14.27
N ILE A 691 -2.17 -19.93 -13.01
CA ILE A 691 -1.50 -19.19 -11.96
C ILE A 691 -0.60 -20.15 -11.19
N LYS A 692 0.63 -19.73 -10.91
CA LYS A 692 1.58 -20.51 -10.13
C LYS A 692 1.29 -20.35 -8.64
N PRO A 693 1.25 -21.41 -7.83
CA PRO A 693 1.11 -21.31 -6.38
C PRO A 693 2.13 -20.36 -5.72
N LEU A 694 1.74 -19.77 -4.60
CA LEU A 694 2.59 -18.88 -3.80
C LEU A 694 3.61 -19.68 -2.99
N TYR A 695 3.18 -20.82 -2.47
CA TYR A 695 3.99 -21.67 -1.59
C TYR A 695 4.17 -23.06 -2.22
N ASN A 696 5.39 -23.56 -2.17
CA ASN A 696 5.65 -24.98 -2.38
C ASN A 696 5.24 -25.72 -1.11
N LYS A 697 4.91 -27.01 -1.21
CA LYS A 697 4.39 -27.88 -0.14
C LYS A 697 4.94 -27.59 1.23
#